data_cf2f6e5e23200e85cfde5a178242221a
#
_entry.id   cf2f6e5e23200e85cfde5a178242221a
#
_cell.length_a   1.000
_cell.length_b   1.000
_cell.length_c   1.000
_cell.angle_alpha   90.00
_cell.angle_beta   90.00
_cell.angle_gamma   90.00
#
_symmetry.space_group_name_H-M   'P 1'
#
loop_
_entity.id
_entity.type
_entity.pdbx_description
1 polymer ?
#
loop_
_entity_poly.entity_id
_entity_poly.type
_entity_poly.pdbx_seq_one_letter_code
_entity_poly.pdbx_strand_id
1 'polypeptide(L)'
;MLGLDHDAVLAPTAGTPDVPALPTGQLRAEPVPTAQKPQTQPVIKILLPIVMVVAVGAVMALMMTSGRTVSPMMLIFPLMMLFGLLGMINPQDRQGDINETRRVYLRHLDALTRKARANAAQQRAHATGLHPAPADLVAATPVERVWERTAASPLALTVRLGTGSGALCTPVDVEDPGSPEDLDPVCAVSLRRTVAAVSTVPGMPIVVQLDAFPAVTLAGPGAHEVARSIVCQLAFFHGPELVSIDAPFAWAKWLPHARAEHARFRVVLIDATVEHLHAPDADCVIVVHPDEHYFVDPDAFHLVCTDTLAAVTEQGMEQLGLPDSFTDAQAEFIARHLGFYRRPEGASEDTGDLLAMLGITDLDALDATTMWPGMRNKLVVPIGATPDGQPVYLDFKESALGGMGPHGLCIGATGSGKSELLKEIVVALAATHSPDELNLVLVDFKGGATFLGCEDLPHTSAVITNLEDEAVLVERMFDAISGELNRRQELLRAAGNFANITDYTRAGHTLPSLVIIVDEFSELLSQHPHFADLFVAVGRLGRSLGVHLLLASQRLEEGKLRGLDSHLSYRIGLKTFSAGESRQVLGVPDAYELPSEPGSGYLKSGMELTRFRGSYVSGPLTRQVLSHPADAPTVRLFTGDEIEIAPQTVTDTDYSTTLFDAVVEKARDVAATRSMRAHQVWLPPLPDTLALSSLVDDTIALVDEPYRQLQVPFAVDFSLSLIHISEPTRRYAIS
;
A
#
# COMPACT_ATOMS: atom_id res chain seq x y z
N MET A 1 44.66 -0.35 23.28
CA MET A 1 43.87 -0.50 22.03
C MET A 1 43.63 0.90 21.51
N LEU A 2 44.26 1.26 20.41
CA LEU A 2 43.98 2.52 19.74
C LEU A 2 42.65 2.32 19.01
N GLY A 3 41.56 2.94 19.52
CA GLY A 3 40.31 3.04 18.81
C GLY A 3 40.52 3.93 17.59
N LEU A 4 40.69 3.33 16.46
CA LEU A 4 40.54 4.03 15.19
C LEU A 4 39.02 4.24 15.02
N ASP A 5 38.52 5.42 15.38
CA ASP A 5 37.21 5.87 14.91
C ASP A 5 37.31 6.07 13.40
N HIS A 6 37.10 4.99 12.66
CA HIS A 6 36.70 5.12 11.28
C HIS A 6 35.30 5.68 11.30
N ASP A 7 35.04 6.70 10.49
CA ASP A 7 33.74 7.34 10.37
C ASP A 7 32.65 6.26 10.26
N ALA A 8 31.77 6.20 11.26
CA ALA A 8 30.70 5.23 11.27
C ALA A 8 29.74 5.53 10.10
N VAL A 9 29.52 4.57 9.24
CA VAL A 9 28.56 4.70 8.15
C VAL A 9 27.16 4.47 8.74
N LEU A 10 26.30 5.47 8.64
CA LEU A 10 24.91 5.30 9.05
C LEU A 10 24.22 4.32 8.09
N ALA A 11 23.55 3.33 8.66
CA ALA A 11 22.75 2.42 7.86
C ALA A 11 21.58 3.21 7.22
N PRO A 12 21.29 2.99 5.93
CA PRO A 12 20.17 3.64 5.28
C PRO A 12 18.84 3.30 5.97
N THR A 13 17.88 4.19 5.84
CA THR A 13 16.51 3.92 6.30
C THR A 13 15.96 2.74 5.51
N ALA A 14 15.34 1.78 6.20
CA ALA A 14 14.77 0.58 5.56
C ALA A 14 13.78 0.97 4.44
N GLY A 15 14.00 0.45 3.26
CA GLY A 15 13.16 0.65 2.07
C GLY A 15 12.70 -0.69 1.51
N THR A 16 11.59 -0.70 0.79
CA THR A 16 11.20 -1.89 0.00
C THR A 16 12.14 -2.04 -1.19
N PRO A 17 12.73 -3.23 -1.41
CA PRO A 17 13.60 -3.42 -2.57
C PRO A 17 12.83 -3.21 -3.87
N ASP A 18 13.43 -2.48 -4.81
CA ASP A 18 12.88 -2.32 -6.16
C ASP A 18 13.11 -3.62 -6.95
N VAL A 19 12.09 -4.47 -6.98
CA VAL A 19 12.11 -5.75 -7.67
C VAL A 19 11.01 -5.82 -8.73
N PRO A 20 11.24 -6.51 -9.85
CA PRO A 20 10.22 -6.71 -10.88
C PRO A 20 8.95 -7.33 -10.27
N ALA A 21 7.78 -6.87 -10.68
CA ALA A 21 6.52 -7.42 -10.18
C ALA A 21 6.40 -8.92 -10.48
N LEU A 22 5.85 -9.69 -9.53
CA LEU A 22 5.59 -11.12 -9.73
C LEU A 22 4.43 -11.31 -10.72
N PRO A 23 4.57 -12.16 -11.78
CA PRO A 23 3.47 -12.48 -12.68
C PRO A 23 2.32 -13.14 -11.92
N THR A 24 1.10 -12.74 -12.19
CA THR A 24 -0.12 -13.25 -11.56
C THR A 24 -1.05 -13.91 -12.57
N GLY A 25 -1.99 -14.74 -12.07
CA GLY A 25 -3.00 -15.41 -12.86
C GLY A 25 -2.58 -16.82 -13.31
N GLN A 26 -3.29 -17.36 -14.31
CA GLN A 26 -3.09 -18.70 -14.86
C GLN A 26 -2.91 -18.64 -16.38
N LEU A 27 -2.12 -19.55 -16.91
CA LEU A 27 -1.97 -19.74 -18.35
C LEU A 27 -2.97 -20.81 -18.80
N ARG A 28 -3.89 -20.46 -19.70
CA ARG A 28 -4.86 -21.42 -20.23
C ARG A 28 -4.30 -22.11 -21.47
N ALA A 29 -4.34 -23.43 -21.47
CA ALA A 29 -4.13 -24.23 -22.67
C ALA A 29 -5.48 -24.45 -23.37
N GLU A 30 -5.51 -24.29 -24.70
CA GLU A 30 -6.68 -24.65 -25.48
C GLU A 30 -6.96 -26.16 -25.37
N PRO A 31 -8.25 -26.59 -25.43
CA PRO A 31 -8.59 -27.99 -25.35
C PRO A 31 -7.95 -28.79 -26.51
N VAL A 32 -7.56 -30.03 -26.21
CA VAL A 32 -6.95 -30.91 -27.21
C VAL A 32 -7.96 -31.21 -28.32
N PRO A 33 -7.57 -31.08 -29.60
CA PRO A 33 -8.45 -31.42 -30.70
C PRO A 33 -8.91 -32.89 -30.64
N THR A 34 -10.17 -33.11 -30.98
CA THR A 34 -10.70 -34.49 -31.05
C THR A 34 -10.13 -35.27 -32.22
N ALA A 35 -9.84 -36.56 -31.98
CA ALA A 35 -9.40 -37.47 -33.03
C ALA A 35 -10.52 -37.67 -34.04
N GLN A 36 -10.27 -37.33 -35.32
CA GLN A 36 -11.20 -37.66 -36.35
C GLN A 36 -11.19 -39.18 -36.57
N LYS A 37 -12.22 -39.87 -36.09
CA LYS A 37 -12.43 -41.29 -36.40
C LYS A 37 -12.67 -41.41 -37.90
N PRO A 38 -11.91 -42.26 -38.63
CA PRO A 38 -12.18 -42.51 -40.05
C PRO A 38 -13.62 -43.01 -40.18
N GLN A 39 -14.48 -42.13 -40.69
CA GLN A 39 -15.81 -42.60 -41.05
C GLN A 39 -15.65 -43.63 -42.17
N THR A 40 -15.91 -44.90 -41.83
CA THR A 40 -16.03 -45.95 -42.85
C THR A 40 -17.12 -45.51 -43.78
N GLN A 41 -16.74 -45.09 -44.98
CA GLN A 41 -17.75 -44.67 -45.97
C GLN A 41 -18.69 -45.86 -46.19
N PRO A 42 -19.99 -45.70 -46.00
CA PRO A 42 -20.91 -46.80 -46.19
C PRO A 42 -20.71 -47.33 -47.62
N VAL A 43 -20.47 -48.65 -47.72
CA VAL A 43 -20.19 -49.38 -48.98
C VAL A 43 -21.18 -48.99 -50.10
N ILE A 44 -22.37 -48.56 -49.69
CA ILE A 44 -23.42 -48.09 -50.58
C ILE A 44 -23.02 -46.83 -51.38
N LYS A 45 -22.18 -45.92 -50.81
CA LYS A 45 -21.72 -44.70 -51.53
C LYS A 45 -20.71 -45.03 -52.64
N ILE A 46 -20.00 -46.17 -52.52
CA ILE A 46 -19.06 -46.65 -53.54
C ILE A 46 -19.79 -47.52 -54.52
N LEU A 47 -20.73 -48.35 -54.06
CA LEU A 47 -21.45 -49.33 -54.89
C LEU A 47 -22.50 -48.66 -55.76
N LEU A 48 -23.18 -47.62 -55.25
CA LEU A 48 -24.29 -46.93 -55.94
C LEU A 48 -23.86 -46.29 -57.28
N PRO A 49 -22.75 -45.57 -57.38
CA PRO A 49 -22.23 -45.06 -58.65
C PRO A 49 -21.88 -46.17 -59.64
N ILE A 50 -21.26 -47.25 -59.14
CA ILE A 50 -20.90 -48.40 -60.01
C ILE A 50 -22.13 -49.10 -60.58
N VAL A 51 -23.11 -49.37 -59.73
CA VAL A 51 -24.41 -49.97 -60.17
C VAL A 51 -25.11 -49.06 -61.14
N MET A 52 -25.12 -47.76 -60.92
CA MET A 52 -25.75 -46.79 -61.85
C MET A 52 -25.03 -46.71 -63.19
N VAL A 53 -23.70 -46.74 -63.23
CA VAL A 53 -22.92 -46.78 -64.48
C VAL A 53 -23.22 -48.04 -65.26
N VAL A 54 -23.27 -49.20 -64.57
CA VAL A 54 -23.64 -50.49 -65.18
C VAL A 54 -25.10 -50.45 -65.72
N ALA A 55 -26.04 -49.88 -64.95
CA ALA A 55 -27.42 -49.75 -65.35
C ALA A 55 -27.62 -48.83 -66.59
N VAL A 56 -26.90 -47.68 -66.60
CA VAL A 56 -26.93 -46.75 -67.76
C VAL A 56 -26.29 -47.41 -68.97
N GLY A 57 -25.17 -48.15 -68.77
CA GLY A 57 -24.52 -48.90 -69.86
C GLY A 57 -25.45 -50.05 -70.45
N ALA A 58 -26.18 -50.74 -69.57
CA ALA A 58 -27.10 -51.77 -69.96
C ALA A 58 -28.32 -51.23 -70.78
N VAL A 59 -28.82 -50.07 -70.29
CA VAL A 59 -29.90 -49.36 -71.00
C VAL A 59 -29.43 -48.89 -72.38
N MET A 60 -28.25 -48.38 -72.49
CA MET A 60 -27.63 -47.91 -73.72
C MET A 60 -27.35 -49.09 -74.69
N ALA A 61 -26.89 -50.20 -74.18
CA ALA A 61 -26.70 -51.43 -74.98
C ALA A 61 -28.00 -52.00 -75.49
N LEU A 62 -29.04 -52.00 -74.66
CA LEU A 62 -30.38 -52.43 -75.01
C LEU A 62 -31.02 -51.54 -76.13
N MET A 63 -30.78 -50.22 -76.03
CA MET A 63 -31.20 -49.27 -77.06
C MET A 63 -30.47 -49.48 -78.40
N MET A 64 -29.16 -49.83 -78.39
CA MET A 64 -28.37 -50.11 -79.58
C MET A 64 -28.76 -51.42 -80.27
N THR A 65 -29.22 -52.41 -79.51
CA THR A 65 -29.56 -53.73 -80.03
C THR A 65 -31.02 -53.86 -80.53
N SER A 66 -31.90 -52.84 -80.22
CA SER A 66 -33.35 -52.86 -80.52
C SER A 66 -33.70 -52.47 -81.96
N GLY A 67 -32.71 -52.26 -82.88
CA GLY A 67 -32.96 -52.06 -84.32
C GLY A 67 -33.74 -50.79 -84.73
N ARG A 68 -34.03 -49.88 -83.81
CA ARG A 68 -34.68 -48.59 -84.06
C ARG A 68 -33.64 -47.48 -84.24
N THR A 69 -33.89 -46.61 -85.24
CA THR A 69 -33.07 -45.42 -85.45
C THR A 69 -33.11 -44.51 -84.20
N VAL A 70 -31.94 -44.48 -83.46
CA VAL A 70 -31.87 -43.68 -82.25
C VAL A 70 -31.72 -42.20 -82.63
N SER A 71 -32.75 -41.41 -82.27
CA SER A 71 -32.66 -39.96 -82.43
C SER A 71 -31.64 -39.39 -81.50
N PRO A 72 -30.77 -38.43 -81.93
CA PRO A 72 -29.72 -37.81 -81.04
C PRO A 72 -30.33 -37.26 -79.76
N MET A 73 -31.59 -36.91 -79.74
CA MET A 73 -32.27 -36.35 -78.54
C MET A 73 -32.53 -37.43 -77.49
N MET A 74 -32.56 -38.74 -77.81
CA MET A 74 -32.69 -39.83 -76.84
C MET A 74 -31.40 -40.15 -76.08
N LEU A 75 -30.26 -39.73 -76.58
CA LEU A 75 -28.94 -39.89 -75.90
C LEU A 75 -28.67 -38.80 -74.84
N ILE A 76 -29.43 -37.69 -74.87
CA ILE A 76 -29.24 -36.59 -73.92
C ILE A 76 -29.61 -37.01 -72.52
N PHE A 77 -30.59 -37.84 -72.28
CA PHE A 77 -31.04 -38.27 -70.96
C PHE A 77 -29.99 -39.17 -70.26
N PRO A 78 -29.45 -40.23 -70.85
CA PRO A 78 -28.36 -41.03 -70.33
C PRO A 78 -27.09 -40.21 -70.10
N LEU A 79 -26.76 -39.26 -70.98
CA LEU A 79 -25.64 -38.38 -70.87
C LEU A 79 -25.77 -37.37 -69.69
N MET A 80 -26.93 -36.74 -69.48
CA MET A 80 -27.25 -35.96 -68.34
C MET A 80 -27.18 -36.74 -67.01
N MET A 81 -27.66 -38.00 -67.03
CA MET A 81 -27.53 -38.89 -65.88
C MET A 81 -26.07 -39.23 -65.54
N LEU A 82 -25.25 -39.42 -66.58
CA LEU A 82 -23.81 -39.60 -66.39
C LEU A 82 -23.10 -38.36 -65.85
N PHE A 83 -23.47 -37.18 -66.32
CA PHE A 83 -22.97 -35.89 -65.76
C PHE A 83 -23.46 -35.65 -64.32
N GLY A 84 -24.70 -35.98 -63.98
CA GLY A 84 -25.19 -35.94 -62.60
C GLY A 84 -24.43 -36.88 -61.67
N LEU A 85 -24.08 -38.06 -62.15
CA LEU A 85 -23.21 -39.02 -61.43
C LEU A 85 -21.79 -38.52 -61.23
N LEU A 86 -21.18 -37.90 -62.24
CA LEU A 86 -19.87 -37.28 -62.11
C LEU A 86 -19.89 -36.14 -61.01
N GLY A 87 -21.00 -35.40 -60.88
CA GLY A 87 -21.20 -34.41 -59.81
C GLY A 87 -21.32 -35.06 -58.42
N MET A 88 -21.85 -36.28 -58.33
CA MET A 88 -21.95 -37.05 -57.07
C MET A 88 -20.62 -37.71 -56.64
N ILE A 89 -19.70 -37.90 -57.58
CA ILE A 89 -18.37 -38.53 -57.34
C ILE A 89 -17.35 -37.48 -56.86
N ASN A 90 -17.71 -36.19 -56.81
CA ASN A 90 -16.82 -35.18 -56.31
C ASN A 90 -16.76 -35.22 -54.78
N PRO A 91 -15.73 -35.77 -54.15
CA PRO A 91 -15.60 -35.86 -52.72
C PRO A 91 -15.17 -34.49 -52.22
N GLN A 92 -16.11 -33.52 -52.18
CA GLN A 92 -15.93 -32.33 -51.35
C GLN A 92 -16.45 -32.59 -49.92
N ASP A 93 -16.18 -33.78 -49.37
CA ASP A 93 -15.99 -33.87 -47.93
C ASP A 93 -14.65 -33.20 -47.63
N ARG A 94 -14.70 -31.92 -47.24
CA ARG A 94 -13.58 -31.24 -46.58
C ARG A 94 -13.31 -32.01 -45.27
N GLN A 95 -12.61 -33.16 -45.38
CA GLN A 95 -11.85 -33.65 -44.24
C GLN A 95 -10.87 -32.51 -43.91
N GLY A 96 -11.13 -31.77 -42.86
CA GLY A 96 -10.19 -30.76 -42.38
C GLY A 96 -8.81 -31.45 -42.30
N ASP A 97 -7.82 -30.85 -42.93
CA ASP A 97 -6.47 -31.46 -42.96
C ASP A 97 -6.02 -31.63 -41.49
N ILE A 98 -6.01 -32.89 -41.03
CA ILE A 98 -5.59 -33.28 -39.69
C ILE A 98 -4.23 -32.64 -39.37
N ASN A 99 -3.37 -32.53 -40.37
CA ASN A 99 -2.06 -31.93 -40.21
C ASN A 99 -2.17 -30.41 -39.99
N GLU A 100 -3.12 -29.74 -40.58
CA GLU A 100 -3.33 -28.32 -40.35
C GLU A 100 -3.90 -28.07 -38.93
N THR A 101 -4.83 -28.86 -38.46
CA THR A 101 -5.36 -28.80 -37.08
C THR A 101 -4.22 -29.03 -36.08
N ARG A 102 -3.36 -30.03 -36.31
CA ARG A 102 -2.18 -30.27 -35.47
C ARG A 102 -1.19 -29.12 -35.53
N ARG A 103 -0.95 -28.52 -36.69
CA ARG A 103 -0.07 -27.34 -36.83
C ARG A 103 -0.58 -26.13 -36.06
N VAL A 104 -1.88 -25.87 -36.14
CA VAL A 104 -2.50 -24.77 -35.40
C VAL A 104 -2.34 -24.98 -33.90
N TYR A 105 -2.65 -26.19 -33.43
CA TYR A 105 -2.53 -26.52 -32.01
C TYR A 105 -1.08 -26.47 -31.50
N LEU A 106 -0.13 -26.97 -32.28
CA LEU A 106 1.30 -26.92 -31.92
C LEU A 106 1.82 -25.49 -31.89
N ARG A 107 1.37 -24.60 -32.79
CA ARG A 107 1.68 -23.15 -32.72
C ARG A 107 1.10 -22.51 -31.46
N HIS A 108 -0.08 -22.92 -31.01
CA HIS A 108 -0.64 -22.48 -29.72
C HIS A 108 0.25 -22.95 -28.57
N LEU A 109 0.69 -24.21 -28.53
CA LEU A 109 1.60 -24.69 -27.49
C LEU A 109 2.96 -23.98 -27.52
N ASP A 110 3.49 -23.61 -28.69
CA ASP A 110 4.70 -22.81 -28.80
C ASP A 110 4.49 -21.39 -28.24
N ALA A 111 3.33 -20.77 -28.49
CA ALA A 111 2.99 -19.46 -27.91
C ALA A 111 2.83 -19.54 -26.39
N LEU A 112 2.16 -20.57 -25.90
CA LEU A 112 2.02 -20.88 -24.47
C LEU A 112 3.40 -21.05 -23.80
N THR A 113 4.29 -21.83 -24.43
CA THR A 113 5.66 -22.06 -23.96
C THR A 113 6.45 -20.75 -23.85
N ARG A 114 6.36 -19.90 -24.88
CA ARG A 114 7.05 -18.59 -24.85
C ARG A 114 6.55 -17.71 -23.71
N LYS A 115 5.22 -17.65 -23.49
CA LYS A 115 4.63 -16.89 -22.41
C LYS A 115 5.03 -17.45 -21.04
N ALA A 116 4.97 -18.77 -20.87
CA ALA A 116 5.39 -19.44 -19.63
C ALA A 116 6.87 -19.16 -19.31
N ARG A 117 7.75 -19.22 -20.32
CA ARG A 117 9.18 -18.90 -20.15
C ARG A 117 9.43 -17.42 -19.80
N ALA A 118 8.65 -16.50 -20.37
CA ALA A 118 8.74 -15.08 -20.03
C ALA A 118 8.32 -14.87 -18.56
N ASN A 119 7.20 -15.48 -18.14
CA ASN A 119 6.76 -15.43 -16.75
C ASN A 119 7.78 -16.07 -15.79
N ALA A 120 8.36 -17.22 -16.16
CA ALA A 120 9.42 -17.87 -15.39
C ALA A 120 10.67 -17.00 -15.25
N ALA A 121 11.05 -16.29 -16.28
CA ALA A 121 12.19 -15.36 -16.23
C ALA A 121 11.89 -14.17 -15.30
N GLN A 122 10.69 -13.62 -15.37
CA GLN A 122 10.24 -12.51 -14.49
C GLN A 122 10.10 -13.00 -13.04
N GLN A 123 9.53 -14.18 -12.79
CA GLN A 123 9.45 -14.80 -11.47
C GLN A 123 10.84 -15.00 -10.86
N ARG A 124 11.78 -15.51 -11.62
CA ARG A 124 13.16 -15.69 -11.17
C ARG A 124 13.83 -14.35 -10.86
N ALA A 125 13.64 -13.33 -11.71
CA ALA A 125 14.17 -11.99 -11.47
C ALA A 125 13.61 -11.38 -10.19
N HIS A 126 12.30 -11.54 -9.95
CA HIS A 126 11.64 -11.13 -8.70
C HIS A 126 12.26 -11.84 -7.48
N ALA A 127 12.31 -13.17 -7.49
CA ALA A 127 12.82 -13.94 -6.37
C ALA A 127 14.31 -13.68 -6.10
N THR A 128 15.13 -13.56 -7.15
CA THR A 128 16.56 -13.22 -7.01
C THR A 128 16.75 -11.78 -6.52
N GLY A 129 15.87 -10.86 -6.92
CA GLY A 129 15.87 -9.49 -6.40
C GLY A 129 15.56 -9.44 -4.90
N LEU A 130 14.61 -10.21 -4.41
CA LEU A 130 14.31 -10.34 -2.97
C LEU A 130 15.44 -11.04 -2.20
N HIS A 131 16.01 -12.11 -2.79
CA HIS A 131 17.04 -12.96 -2.18
C HIS A 131 18.26 -13.05 -3.11
N PRO A 132 19.10 -12.00 -3.19
CA PRO A 132 20.30 -12.02 -4.03
C PRO A 132 21.27 -13.14 -3.61
N ALA A 133 22.14 -13.52 -4.51
CA ALA A 133 23.17 -14.50 -4.17
C ALA A 133 24.11 -13.95 -3.11
N PRO A 134 24.53 -14.74 -2.12
CA PRO A 134 25.44 -14.26 -1.07
C PRO A 134 26.72 -13.63 -1.62
N ALA A 135 27.25 -14.16 -2.72
CA ALA A 135 28.41 -13.60 -3.39
C ALA A 135 28.24 -12.15 -3.88
N ASP A 136 27.00 -11.72 -4.08
CA ASP A 136 26.65 -10.39 -4.60
C ASP A 136 26.38 -9.38 -3.48
N LEU A 137 26.36 -9.78 -2.21
CA LEU A 137 25.90 -8.94 -1.09
C LEU A 137 26.65 -7.61 -0.96
N VAL A 138 27.95 -7.58 -1.21
CA VAL A 138 28.72 -6.33 -1.12
C VAL A 138 29.04 -5.75 -2.49
N ALA A 139 29.19 -6.59 -3.52
CA ALA A 139 29.65 -6.18 -4.83
C ALA A 139 28.52 -5.68 -5.75
N ALA A 140 27.33 -6.26 -5.65
CA ALA A 140 26.22 -6.02 -6.57
C ALA A 140 24.90 -5.62 -5.89
N THR A 141 24.77 -5.84 -4.57
CA THR A 141 23.58 -5.42 -3.83
C THR A 141 23.72 -3.96 -3.40
N PRO A 142 22.73 -3.10 -3.67
CA PRO A 142 22.76 -1.71 -3.26
C PRO A 142 22.98 -1.55 -1.75
N VAL A 143 23.74 -0.53 -1.36
CA VAL A 143 24.06 -0.23 0.05
C VAL A 143 22.80 0.08 0.85
N GLU A 144 21.77 0.63 0.20
CA GLU A 144 20.46 0.94 0.76
C GLU A 144 19.74 -0.30 1.30
N ARG A 145 20.20 -1.50 0.94
CA ARG A 145 19.66 -2.77 1.40
C ARG A 145 20.30 -3.30 2.68
N VAL A 146 21.34 -2.63 3.18
CA VAL A 146 21.95 -2.99 4.47
C VAL A 146 20.94 -2.72 5.59
N TRP A 147 20.60 -3.78 6.32
CA TRP A 147 19.59 -3.77 7.41
C TRP A 147 18.18 -3.35 6.96
N GLU A 148 17.81 -3.69 5.72
CA GLU A 148 16.49 -3.38 5.16
C GLU A 148 15.35 -4.17 5.79
N ARG A 149 15.63 -5.35 6.37
CA ARG A 149 14.61 -6.25 6.90
C ARG A 149 14.35 -5.97 8.37
N THR A 150 13.20 -5.40 8.66
CA THR A 150 12.73 -5.14 10.02
C THR A 150 11.90 -6.31 10.55
N ALA A 151 11.53 -6.27 11.84
CA ALA A 151 10.73 -7.33 12.47
C ALA A 151 9.33 -7.53 11.83
N ALA A 152 8.77 -6.49 11.21
CA ALA A 152 7.47 -6.56 10.55
C ALA A 152 7.58 -6.85 9.04
N SER A 153 8.80 -6.91 8.50
CA SER A 153 9.02 -7.27 7.10
C SER A 153 8.58 -8.72 6.84
N PRO A 154 7.85 -9.01 5.75
CA PRO A 154 7.55 -10.39 5.35
C PRO A 154 8.81 -11.21 5.00
N LEU A 155 9.95 -10.53 4.86
CA LEU A 155 11.25 -11.15 4.64
C LEU A 155 12.09 -11.24 5.93
N ALA A 156 11.52 -10.89 7.11
CA ALA A 156 12.20 -11.02 8.38
C ALA A 156 12.70 -12.46 8.58
N LEU A 157 13.94 -12.60 9.06
CA LEU A 157 14.57 -13.88 9.38
C LEU A 157 14.62 -14.90 8.23
N THR A 158 14.38 -14.45 6.99
CA THR A 158 14.55 -15.33 5.82
C THR A 158 16.00 -15.34 5.36
N VAL A 159 16.50 -16.54 5.06
CA VAL A 159 17.83 -16.76 4.51
C VAL A 159 17.77 -17.62 3.27
N ARG A 160 18.63 -17.33 2.31
CA ARG A 160 18.81 -18.14 1.14
C ARG A 160 19.88 -19.20 1.40
N LEU A 161 19.55 -20.45 1.11
CA LEU A 161 20.43 -21.60 1.31
C LEU A 161 21.14 -22.02 0.03
N GLY A 162 20.58 -21.67 -1.13
CA GLY A 162 21.10 -22.13 -2.40
C GLY A 162 20.21 -21.81 -3.59
N THR A 163 20.45 -22.54 -4.68
CA THR A 163 19.73 -22.40 -5.93
C THR A 163 19.14 -23.73 -6.38
N GLY A 164 17.84 -23.76 -6.63
CA GLY A 164 17.11 -24.96 -7.01
C GLY A 164 16.06 -24.71 -8.08
N SER A 165 15.00 -25.51 -8.04
CA SER A 165 13.85 -25.40 -8.93
C SER A 165 12.60 -25.08 -8.12
N GLY A 166 11.77 -24.16 -8.62
CA GLY A 166 10.48 -23.85 -8.04
C GLY A 166 9.32 -24.10 -9.00
N ALA A 167 8.10 -24.13 -8.50
CA ALA A 167 6.91 -24.17 -9.35
C ALA A 167 6.71 -22.85 -10.09
N LEU A 168 6.18 -22.90 -11.30
CA LEU A 168 5.81 -21.70 -12.05
C LEU A 168 4.65 -20.98 -11.32
N CYS A 169 4.81 -19.69 -10.99
CA CYS A 169 3.80 -18.88 -10.27
C CYS A 169 2.50 -18.69 -11.07
N THR A 170 2.54 -18.89 -12.40
CA THR A 170 1.37 -18.86 -13.28
C THR A 170 1.14 -20.27 -13.84
N PRO A 171 0.51 -21.18 -13.07
CA PRO A 171 0.33 -22.57 -13.50
C PRO A 171 -0.47 -22.65 -14.80
N VAL A 172 -0.21 -23.71 -15.57
CA VAL A 172 -0.96 -23.96 -16.80
C VAL A 172 -2.24 -24.69 -16.43
N ASP A 173 -3.36 -24.00 -16.66
CA ASP A 173 -4.70 -24.55 -16.52
C ASP A 173 -5.06 -25.32 -17.80
N VAL A 174 -5.39 -26.59 -17.63
CA VAL A 174 -5.78 -27.49 -18.72
C VAL A 174 -7.23 -27.87 -18.48
N GLU A 175 -8.13 -27.39 -19.33
CA GLU A 175 -9.54 -27.81 -19.29
C GLU A 175 -9.61 -29.35 -19.41
N ASP A 176 -10.56 -29.97 -18.71
CA ASP A 176 -10.76 -31.42 -18.77
C ASP A 176 -10.90 -31.87 -20.23
N PRO A 177 -9.94 -32.63 -20.76
CA PRO A 177 -9.92 -32.94 -22.18
C PRO A 177 -11.01 -33.92 -22.60
N GLY A 178 -11.83 -34.42 -21.66
CA GLY A 178 -12.80 -35.47 -21.92
C GLY A 178 -12.18 -36.86 -22.03
N SER A 179 -12.84 -37.81 -22.73
CA SER A 179 -12.37 -39.20 -22.85
C SER A 179 -11.05 -39.28 -23.64
N PRO A 180 -10.01 -39.90 -23.09
CA PRO A 180 -8.71 -40.04 -23.77
C PRO A 180 -8.78 -40.71 -25.17
N GLU A 181 -9.83 -41.51 -25.39
CA GLU A 181 -10.06 -42.24 -26.67
C GLU A 181 -10.53 -41.29 -27.81
N ASP A 182 -11.05 -40.13 -27.46
CA ASP A 182 -11.58 -39.14 -28.41
C ASP A 182 -10.58 -38.05 -28.76
N LEU A 183 -9.41 -38.02 -28.14
CA LEU A 183 -8.40 -36.99 -28.34
C LEU A 183 -7.39 -37.36 -29.44
N ASP A 184 -6.90 -36.35 -30.17
CA ASP A 184 -5.75 -36.53 -31.07
C ASP A 184 -4.50 -36.86 -30.23
N PRO A 185 -3.91 -38.06 -30.41
CA PRO A 185 -2.82 -38.54 -29.55
C PRO A 185 -1.54 -37.71 -29.67
N VAL A 186 -1.28 -37.11 -30.82
CA VAL A 186 -0.09 -36.27 -31.04
C VAL A 186 -0.23 -34.96 -30.26
N CYS A 187 -1.39 -34.33 -30.33
CA CYS A 187 -1.68 -33.12 -29.61
C CYS A 187 -1.73 -33.35 -28.10
N ALA A 188 -2.33 -34.43 -27.63
CA ALA A 188 -2.42 -34.79 -26.22
C ALA A 188 -1.04 -35.07 -25.60
N VAL A 189 -0.15 -35.82 -26.29
CA VAL A 189 1.21 -36.05 -25.83
C VAL A 189 2.03 -34.77 -25.84
N SER A 190 1.87 -33.92 -26.87
CA SER A 190 2.58 -32.65 -26.96
C SER A 190 2.15 -31.71 -25.84
N LEU A 191 0.87 -31.61 -25.50
CA LEU A 191 0.39 -30.84 -24.37
C LEU A 191 1.00 -31.28 -23.05
N ARG A 192 0.95 -32.58 -22.73
CA ARG A 192 1.53 -33.12 -21.48
C ARG A 192 3.02 -32.80 -21.38
N ARG A 193 3.77 -32.96 -22.47
CA ARG A 193 5.21 -32.65 -22.52
C ARG A 193 5.45 -31.15 -22.33
N THR A 194 4.65 -30.32 -22.97
CA THR A 194 4.74 -28.86 -22.84
C THR A 194 4.47 -28.44 -21.39
N VAL A 195 3.36 -28.88 -20.79
CA VAL A 195 3.02 -28.60 -19.41
C VAL A 195 4.13 -29.05 -18.45
N ALA A 196 4.61 -30.28 -18.58
CA ALA A 196 5.69 -30.79 -17.75
C ALA A 196 6.99 -29.97 -17.89
N ALA A 197 7.31 -29.50 -19.11
CA ALA A 197 8.52 -28.74 -19.37
C ALA A 197 8.47 -27.28 -18.85
N VAL A 198 7.27 -26.71 -18.67
CA VAL A 198 7.12 -25.32 -18.21
C VAL A 198 6.61 -25.21 -16.77
N SER A 199 6.24 -26.33 -16.13
CA SER A 199 5.71 -26.31 -14.75
C SER A 199 6.76 -25.98 -13.69
N THR A 200 8.03 -26.16 -14.01
CA THR A 200 9.15 -25.88 -13.10
C THR A 200 10.05 -24.79 -13.65
N VAL A 201 10.49 -23.90 -12.76
CA VAL A 201 11.40 -22.79 -13.05
C VAL A 201 12.76 -23.10 -12.43
N PRO A 202 13.79 -23.36 -13.22
CA PRO A 202 15.14 -23.61 -12.69
C PRO A 202 15.82 -22.30 -12.26
N GLY A 203 16.78 -22.40 -11.35
CA GLY A 203 17.58 -21.27 -10.90
C GLY A 203 16.82 -20.34 -9.93
N MET A 204 15.86 -20.89 -9.20
CA MET A 204 15.14 -20.18 -8.13
C MET A 204 15.96 -20.22 -6.83
N PRO A 205 15.97 -19.14 -6.02
CA PRO A 205 16.57 -19.20 -4.69
C PRO A 205 15.81 -20.19 -3.80
N ILE A 206 16.54 -21.00 -3.05
CA ILE A 206 16.00 -21.86 -1.99
C ILE A 206 16.05 -21.02 -0.71
N VAL A 207 14.89 -20.69 -0.15
CA VAL A 207 14.76 -19.77 1.00
C VAL A 207 14.13 -20.51 2.17
N VAL A 208 14.68 -20.27 3.36
CA VAL A 208 14.15 -20.79 4.64
C VAL A 208 13.89 -19.62 5.57
N GLN A 209 12.85 -19.71 6.34
CA GLN A 209 12.49 -18.79 7.40
C GLN A 209 12.95 -19.39 8.73
N LEU A 210 13.92 -18.74 9.40
CA LEU A 210 14.61 -19.35 10.54
C LEU A 210 13.76 -19.41 11.81
N ASP A 211 12.84 -18.47 12.01
CA ASP A 211 11.93 -18.48 13.16
C ASP A 211 10.90 -19.62 13.13
N ALA A 212 10.77 -20.31 11.99
CA ALA A 212 9.95 -21.52 11.89
C ALA A 212 10.61 -22.75 12.54
N PHE A 213 11.92 -22.70 12.83
CA PHE A 213 12.69 -23.84 13.29
C PHE A 213 13.52 -23.48 14.53
N PRO A 214 13.29 -24.09 15.70
CA PRO A 214 14.12 -23.89 16.86
C PRO A 214 15.55 -24.44 16.69
N ALA A 215 15.71 -25.41 15.80
CA ALA A 215 17.01 -25.99 15.48
C ALA A 215 17.14 -26.30 13.98
N VAL A 216 18.29 -26.01 13.40
CA VAL A 216 18.66 -26.34 12.04
C VAL A 216 19.99 -27.10 12.08
N THR A 217 20.07 -28.27 11.47
CA THR A 217 21.32 -29.05 11.38
C THR A 217 21.87 -28.96 9.96
N LEU A 218 23.11 -28.55 9.83
CA LEU A 218 23.88 -28.54 8.59
C LEU A 218 24.93 -29.64 8.67
N ALA A 219 24.75 -30.71 7.92
CA ALA A 219 25.61 -31.89 7.92
C ALA A 219 26.32 -32.05 6.57
N GLY A 220 27.57 -32.47 6.58
CA GLY A 220 28.35 -32.74 5.37
C GLY A 220 29.54 -31.80 5.15
N PRO A 221 30.39 -32.10 4.15
CA PRO A 221 31.63 -31.36 3.92
C PRO A 221 31.44 -29.87 3.60
N GLY A 222 30.29 -29.47 3.03
CA GLY A 222 29.94 -28.07 2.74
C GLY A 222 29.20 -27.33 3.87
N ALA A 223 28.96 -28.01 5.01
CA ALA A 223 28.13 -27.44 6.09
C ALA A 223 28.66 -26.11 6.65
N HIS A 224 29.97 -25.98 6.87
CA HIS A 224 30.58 -24.74 7.34
C HIS A 224 30.48 -23.59 6.33
N GLU A 225 30.51 -23.88 5.04
CA GLU A 225 30.42 -22.90 3.97
C GLU A 225 29.02 -22.33 3.87
N VAL A 226 28.01 -23.20 3.99
CA VAL A 226 26.60 -22.80 4.05
C VAL A 226 26.31 -22.01 5.32
N ALA A 227 26.85 -22.43 6.48
CA ALA A 227 26.70 -21.71 7.74
C ALA A 227 27.26 -20.29 7.66
N ARG A 228 28.45 -20.12 7.07
CA ARG A 228 29.04 -18.79 6.82
C ARG A 228 28.14 -17.93 5.95
N SER A 229 27.55 -18.52 4.90
CA SER A 229 26.61 -17.84 4.02
C SER A 229 25.38 -17.36 4.77
N ILE A 230 24.79 -18.19 5.64
CA ILE A 230 23.63 -17.84 6.47
C ILE A 230 23.96 -16.67 7.40
N VAL A 231 25.04 -16.77 8.14
CA VAL A 231 25.47 -15.72 9.08
C VAL A 231 25.69 -14.38 8.38
N CYS A 232 26.37 -14.40 7.22
CA CYS A 232 26.61 -13.16 6.47
C CYS A 232 25.33 -12.54 5.91
N GLN A 233 24.36 -13.35 5.47
CA GLN A 233 23.06 -12.85 5.01
C GLN A 233 22.23 -12.25 6.15
N LEU A 234 22.18 -12.93 7.29
CA LEU A 234 21.51 -12.41 8.49
C LEU A 234 22.10 -11.06 8.88
N ALA A 235 23.44 -10.97 8.97
CA ALA A 235 24.13 -9.76 9.36
C ALA A 235 23.99 -8.62 8.32
N PHE A 236 23.80 -8.94 7.03
CA PHE A 236 23.65 -7.93 5.98
C PHE A 236 22.23 -7.36 5.94
N PHE A 237 21.22 -8.22 6.00
CA PHE A 237 19.84 -7.79 5.80
C PHE A 237 19.10 -7.36 7.08
N HIS A 238 19.56 -7.79 8.25
CA HIS A 238 18.91 -7.50 9.53
C HIS A 238 19.83 -6.66 10.39
N GLY A 239 19.29 -5.68 11.09
CA GLY A 239 20.07 -4.88 12.04
C GLY A 239 20.35 -5.61 13.34
N PRO A 240 21.37 -5.17 14.12
CA PRO A 240 21.73 -5.77 15.40
C PRO A 240 20.63 -5.63 16.46
N GLU A 241 19.68 -4.74 16.29
CA GLU A 241 18.48 -4.61 17.13
C GLU A 241 17.50 -5.77 16.92
N LEU A 242 17.49 -6.36 15.72
CA LEU A 242 16.61 -7.48 15.38
C LEU A 242 17.28 -8.82 15.65
N VAL A 243 18.53 -9.00 15.24
CA VAL A 243 19.23 -10.29 15.31
C VAL A 243 20.54 -10.17 16.06
N SER A 244 20.74 -10.99 17.11
CA SER A 244 22.05 -11.28 17.68
C SER A 244 22.60 -12.58 17.11
N ILE A 245 23.91 -12.60 16.86
CA ILE A 245 24.59 -13.74 16.23
C ILE A 245 25.77 -14.15 17.11
N ASP A 246 25.71 -15.37 17.63
CA ASP A 246 26.80 -16.02 18.33
C ASP A 246 27.30 -17.16 17.47
N ALA A 247 28.52 -17.04 16.95
CA ALA A 247 29.06 -18.01 16.00
C ALA A 247 30.55 -18.29 16.29
N PRO A 248 31.02 -19.55 16.20
CA PRO A 248 32.39 -19.98 16.54
C PRO A 248 33.43 -19.56 15.48
N PHE A 249 33.11 -18.61 14.62
CA PHE A 249 34.02 -18.10 13.61
C PHE A 249 34.89 -16.94 14.11
N ALA A 250 36.18 -16.99 13.86
CA ALA A 250 37.12 -15.96 14.33
C ALA A 250 36.80 -14.55 13.82
N TRP A 251 36.16 -14.44 12.68
CA TRP A 251 35.75 -13.18 12.05
C TRP A 251 34.40 -12.64 12.57
N ALA A 252 33.56 -13.49 13.19
CA ALA A 252 32.23 -13.06 13.70
C ALA A 252 32.31 -11.91 14.70
N LYS A 253 33.43 -11.78 15.43
CA LYS A 253 33.71 -10.64 16.34
C LYS A 253 33.64 -9.26 15.67
N TRP A 254 33.78 -9.17 14.36
CA TRP A 254 33.68 -7.93 13.60
C TRP A 254 32.24 -7.53 13.29
N LEU A 255 31.32 -8.48 13.39
CA LEU A 255 29.89 -8.20 13.18
C LEU A 255 29.32 -7.35 14.33
N PRO A 256 28.57 -6.29 14.06
CA PRO A 256 27.82 -5.56 15.09
C PRO A 256 26.90 -6.46 15.91
N HIS A 257 26.36 -7.51 15.28
CA HIS A 257 25.43 -8.50 15.83
C HIS A 257 26.01 -9.38 16.94
N ALA A 258 27.33 -9.55 16.98
CA ALA A 258 28.01 -10.32 18.03
C ALA A 258 28.01 -9.62 19.42
N ARG A 259 27.61 -8.34 19.45
CA ARG A 259 27.54 -7.51 20.67
C ARG A 259 26.13 -7.01 20.98
N ALA A 260 25.15 -7.52 20.29
CA ALA A 260 23.76 -7.11 20.40
C ALA A 260 23.10 -7.83 21.59
N GLU A 261 23.21 -7.26 22.81
CA GLU A 261 22.68 -7.88 24.05
C GLU A 261 21.13 -7.86 24.12
N HIS A 262 20.47 -6.97 23.39
CA HIS A 262 19.02 -6.74 23.44
C HIS A 262 18.31 -7.02 22.10
N ALA A 263 18.91 -7.83 21.22
CA ALA A 263 18.28 -8.22 19.98
C ALA A 263 17.00 -9.03 20.23
N ARG A 264 16.03 -8.86 19.35
CA ARG A 264 14.73 -9.53 19.45
C ARG A 264 14.79 -11.02 19.14
N PHE A 265 15.76 -11.47 18.33
CA PHE A 265 15.95 -12.85 17.91
C PHE A 265 17.41 -13.25 18.02
N ARG A 266 17.67 -14.33 18.75
CA ARG A 266 19.01 -14.82 19.01
C ARG A 266 19.32 -16.08 18.22
N VAL A 267 20.32 -16.00 17.34
CA VAL A 267 20.85 -17.12 16.58
C VAL A 267 22.18 -17.56 17.16
N VAL A 268 22.27 -18.83 17.56
CA VAL A 268 23.50 -19.44 18.06
C VAL A 268 23.97 -20.52 17.09
N LEU A 269 25.20 -20.42 16.64
CA LEU A 269 25.81 -21.40 15.76
C LEU A 269 26.80 -22.25 16.56
N ILE A 270 26.66 -23.57 16.50
CA ILE A 270 27.46 -24.54 17.24
C ILE A 270 28.22 -25.42 16.27
N ASP A 271 29.55 -25.46 16.37
CA ASP A 271 30.36 -26.47 15.71
C ASP A 271 30.41 -27.73 16.60
N ALA A 272 29.65 -28.75 16.24
CA ALA A 272 29.49 -29.95 17.02
C ALA A 272 30.78 -30.84 17.08
N THR A 273 31.83 -30.46 16.37
CA THR A 273 33.15 -31.12 16.51
C THR A 273 33.96 -30.57 17.70
N VAL A 274 33.64 -29.38 18.18
CA VAL A 274 34.41 -28.63 19.18
C VAL A 274 33.65 -28.40 20.47
N GLU A 275 32.35 -28.15 20.40
CA GLU A 275 31.55 -27.71 21.56
C GLU A 275 30.45 -28.71 21.92
N HIS A 276 30.10 -28.78 23.21
CA HIS A 276 28.92 -29.50 23.68
C HIS A 276 27.67 -28.68 23.38
N LEU A 277 26.68 -29.34 22.82
CA LEU A 277 25.37 -28.77 22.47
C LEU A 277 24.64 -28.23 23.69
N HIS A 278 24.79 -26.93 23.99
CA HIS A 278 24.03 -26.24 25.02
C HIS A 278 23.90 -24.75 24.70
N ALA A 279 22.71 -24.34 24.25
CA ALA A 279 22.39 -22.92 24.04
C ALA A 279 20.98 -22.64 24.60
N PRO A 280 20.84 -22.51 25.93
CA PRO A 280 19.51 -22.47 26.59
C PRO A 280 18.66 -21.26 26.26
N ASP A 281 19.27 -20.18 25.73
CA ASP A 281 18.59 -18.88 25.50
C ASP A 281 18.55 -18.51 24.01
N ALA A 282 18.72 -19.48 23.09
CA ALA A 282 18.65 -19.22 21.65
C ALA A 282 17.24 -19.44 21.10
N ASP A 283 16.80 -18.55 20.24
CA ASP A 283 15.55 -18.71 19.48
C ASP A 283 15.72 -19.68 18.30
N CYS A 284 16.92 -19.72 17.72
CA CYS A 284 17.30 -20.71 16.70
C CYS A 284 18.76 -21.15 16.90
N VAL A 285 18.96 -22.47 16.98
CA VAL A 285 20.30 -23.08 17.07
C VAL A 285 20.66 -23.69 15.72
N ILE A 286 21.80 -23.27 15.15
CA ILE A 286 22.33 -23.85 13.93
C ILE A 286 23.49 -24.77 14.28
N VAL A 287 23.33 -26.07 14.13
CA VAL A 287 24.35 -27.06 14.41
C VAL A 287 25.09 -27.44 13.12
N VAL A 288 26.41 -27.34 13.14
CA VAL A 288 27.25 -27.61 11.98
C VAL A 288 28.14 -28.83 12.25
N HIS A 289 28.15 -29.78 11.33
CA HIS A 289 29.01 -30.98 11.40
C HIS A 289 29.51 -31.41 10.01
N PRO A 290 30.78 -31.81 9.84
CA PRO A 290 31.32 -32.19 8.54
C PRO A 290 30.89 -33.59 8.04
N ASP A 291 30.32 -34.43 8.91
CA ASP A 291 29.82 -35.76 8.52
C ASP A 291 28.37 -35.64 8.05
N GLU A 292 28.09 -36.08 6.82
CA GLU A 292 26.77 -36.05 6.19
C GLU A 292 25.73 -36.93 6.90
N HIS A 293 26.15 -37.87 7.74
CA HIS A 293 25.27 -38.77 8.51
C HIS A 293 25.01 -38.24 9.94
N TYR A 294 25.52 -37.07 10.28
CA TYR A 294 25.33 -36.51 11.60
C TYR A 294 23.88 -36.10 11.81
N PHE A 295 23.26 -36.70 12.85
CA PHE A 295 21.84 -36.50 13.17
C PHE A 295 21.68 -36.45 14.70
N VAL A 296 21.25 -35.34 15.24
CA VAL A 296 21.18 -35.15 16.71
C VAL A 296 19.75 -35.08 17.22
N ASP A 297 18.90 -34.32 16.55
CA ASP A 297 17.57 -34.02 17.01
C ASP A 297 16.53 -34.32 15.90
N PRO A 298 15.58 -35.24 16.12
CA PRO A 298 14.56 -35.56 15.14
C PRO A 298 13.61 -34.38 14.83
N ASP A 299 13.50 -33.41 15.72
CA ASP A 299 12.62 -32.25 15.55
C ASP A 299 13.32 -31.06 14.86
N ALA A 300 14.65 -31.17 14.62
CA ALA A 300 15.41 -30.15 13.90
C ALA A 300 15.19 -30.21 12.40
N PHE A 301 15.30 -29.09 11.71
CA PHE A 301 15.36 -29.06 10.24
C PHE A 301 16.73 -29.50 9.75
N HIS A 302 16.80 -30.70 9.17
CA HIS A 302 18.07 -31.31 8.76
C HIS A 302 18.39 -31.05 7.28
N LEU A 303 19.55 -30.48 7.04
CA LEU A 303 20.10 -30.22 5.71
C LEU A 303 21.43 -30.98 5.51
N VAL A 304 21.56 -31.66 4.39
CA VAL A 304 22.79 -32.29 3.96
C VAL A 304 23.45 -31.43 2.89
N CYS A 305 24.65 -30.95 3.23
CA CYS A 305 25.42 -29.99 2.44
C CYS A 305 26.65 -30.66 1.86
N THR A 306 26.51 -31.18 0.63
CA THR A 306 27.61 -31.75 -0.17
C THR A 306 27.84 -30.87 -1.40
N ASP A 307 28.16 -31.47 -2.56
CA ASP A 307 28.08 -30.75 -3.85
C ASP A 307 26.66 -30.37 -4.20
N THR A 308 25.69 -30.97 -3.52
CA THR A 308 24.27 -30.63 -3.61
C THR A 308 23.69 -30.39 -2.21
N LEU A 309 22.59 -29.63 -2.19
CA LEU A 309 21.81 -29.35 -0.98
C LEU A 309 20.60 -30.29 -0.97
N ALA A 310 20.41 -31.01 0.11
CA ALA A 310 19.26 -31.86 0.32
C ALA A 310 18.66 -31.67 1.72
N ALA A 311 17.33 -31.81 1.84
CA ALA A 311 16.64 -31.86 3.13
C ALA A 311 16.30 -33.30 3.50
N VAL A 312 16.41 -33.63 4.79
CA VAL A 312 15.96 -34.92 5.31
C VAL A 312 14.50 -34.77 5.78
N THR A 313 13.63 -35.54 5.16
CA THR A 313 12.18 -35.54 5.47
C THR A 313 11.76 -36.92 5.97
N GLU A 314 10.54 -37.06 6.50
CA GLU A 314 9.96 -38.38 6.86
C GLU A 314 9.90 -39.34 5.70
N GLN A 315 9.88 -38.85 4.46
CA GLN A 315 9.82 -39.67 3.24
C GLN A 315 11.22 -40.03 2.68
N GLY A 316 12.28 -39.52 3.33
CA GLY A 316 13.67 -39.73 2.93
C GLY A 316 14.37 -38.40 2.58
N MET A 317 15.48 -38.51 1.83
CA MET A 317 16.27 -37.36 1.41
C MET A 317 15.70 -36.71 0.16
N GLU A 318 15.31 -35.46 0.25
CA GLU A 318 14.81 -34.64 -0.87
C GLU A 318 15.92 -33.72 -1.37
N GLN A 319 16.23 -33.81 -2.65
CA GLN A 319 17.20 -32.95 -3.33
C GLN A 319 16.58 -31.54 -3.57
N LEU A 320 17.15 -30.51 -2.99
CA LEU A 320 16.70 -29.15 -3.14
C LEU A 320 17.39 -28.39 -4.28
N GLY A 321 18.72 -28.59 -4.42
CA GLY A 321 19.51 -27.92 -5.46
C GLY A 321 21.00 -27.84 -5.16
N LEU A 322 21.60 -26.67 -5.47
CA LEU A 322 23.01 -26.39 -5.22
C LEU A 322 23.12 -25.43 -4.01
N PRO A 323 23.99 -25.73 -3.02
CA PRO A 323 24.16 -24.87 -1.87
C PRO A 323 24.86 -23.55 -2.22
N ASP A 324 24.48 -22.47 -1.54
CA ASP A 324 25.28 -21.26 -1.51
C ASP A 324 26.44 -21.47 -0.51
N SER A 325 27.63 -21.00 -0.86
CA SER A 325 28.80 -21.20 -0.04
C SER A 325 29.65 -19.95 0.08
N PHE A 326 30.24 -19.77 1.26
CA PHE A 326 31.24 -18.75 1.51
C PHE A 326 32.52 -19.34 2.05
N THR A 327 33.64 -18.88 1.49
CA THR A 327 34.95 -19.09 2.11
C THR A 327 35.09 -18.22 3.34
N ASP A 328 35.99 -18.57 4.22
CA ASP A 328 36.29 -17.81 5.44
C ASP A 328 36.73 -16.36 5.13
N ALA A 329 37.53 -16.18 4.08
CA ALA A 329 37.98 -14.87 3.63
C ALA A 329 36.84 -13.97 3.10
N GLN A 330 35.86 -14.53 2.40
CA GLN A 330 34.69 -13.78 1.93
C GLN A 330 33.79 -13.35 3.10
N ALA A 331 33.56 -14.26 4.06
CA ALA A 331 32.79 -13.96 5.25
C ALA A 331 33.49 -12.89 6.12
N GLU A 332 34.81 -12.97 6.31
CA GLU A 332 35.58 -11.94 7.01
C GLU A 332 35.50 -10.57 6.32
N PHE A 333 35.55 -10.56 4.99
CA PHE A 333 35.41 -9.31 4.22
C PHE A 333 34.06 -8.65 4.49
N ILE A 334 32.95 -9.41 4.43
CA ILE A 334 31.61 -8.91 4.73
C ILE A 334 31.51 -8.43 6.19
N ALA A 335 31.99 -9.23 7.14
CA ALA A 335 31.93 -8.88 8.55
C ALA A 335 32.67 -7.57 8.86
N ARG A 336 33.85 -7.39 8.26
CA ARG A 336 34.62 -6.14 8.39
C ARG A 336 33.91 -4.97 7.73
N HIS A 337 33.29 -5.17 6.57
CA HIS A 337 32.52 -4.15 5.88
C HIS A 337 31.33 -3.69 6.72
N LEU A 338 30.55 -4.63 7.26
CA LEU A 338 29.40 -4.33 8.13
C LEU A 338 29.83 -3.73 9.49
N GLY A 339 31.06 -3.97 9.94
CA GLY A 339 31.61 -3.43 11.17
C GLY A 339 31.60 -1.91 11.25
N PHE A 340 31.54 -1.21 10.13
CA PHE A 340 31.47 0.27 10.07
C PHE A 340 30.02 0.81 10.17
N TYR A 341 29.01 -0.01 9.92
CA TYR A 341 27.64 0.44 9.96
C TYR A 341 27.14 0.62 11.39
N ARG A 342 26.37 1.69 11.61
CA ARG A 342 25.67 1.98 12.86
C ARG A 342 24.26 2.44 12.55
N ARG A 343 23.31 2.12 13.43
CA ARG A 343 22.04 2.85 13.46
C ARG A 343 22.29 4.21 14.10
N PRO A 344 21.60 5.28 13.67
CA PRO A 344 21.62 6.55 14.40
C PRO A 344 21.23 6.28 15.85
N GLU A 345 22.05 6.73 16.81
CA GLU A 345 21.69 6.72 18.22
C GLU A 345 20.49 7.64 18.41
N GLY A 346 19.35 7.10 18.83
CA GLY A 346 18.09 7.82 18.91
C GLY A 346 17.05 7.38 17.89
N ALA A 347 17.35 6.45 16.97
CA ALA A 347 16.35 5.63 16.32
C ALA A 347 15.75 4.63 17.33
N SER A 348 15.29 5.17 18.49
CA SER A 348 14.30 4.48 19.30
C SER A 348 13.07 4.27 18.43
N GLU A 349 12.26 3.30 18.77
CA GLU A 349 10.97 2.96 18.13
C GLU A 349 9.96 4.13 18.10
N ASP A 350 10.38 5.36 18.34
CA ASP A 350 9.65 6.62 18.13
C ASP A 350 9.64 6.96 16.62
N THR A 351 9.01 6.09 15.87
CA THR A 351 8.85 6.16 14.42
C THR A 351 7.77 7.17 14.00
N GLY A 352 7.68 8.29 14.67
CA GLY A 352 6.61 9.25 14.42
C GLY A 352 7.09 10.69 14.37
N ASP A 353 8.29 10.98 13.88
CA ASP A 353 8.68 12.37 13.62
C ASP A 353 7.91 12.89 12.41
N LEU A 354 6.88 13.71 12.69
CA LEU A 354 6.04 14.32 11.69
C LEU A 354 6.85 15.16 10.70
N LEU A 355 7.86 15.90 11.15
CA LEU A 355 8.69 16.73 10.27
C LEU A 355 9.47 15.88 9.27
N ALA A 356 10.02 14.75 9.72
CA ALA A 356 10.71 13.80 8.84
C ALA A 356 9.76 13.20 7.80
N MET A 357 8.55 12.82 8.20
CA MET A 357 7.52 12.30 7.27
C MET A 357 7.05 13.36 6.26
N LEU A 358 7.08 14.64 6.62
CA LEU A 358 6.78 15.77 5.74
C LEU A 358 7.98 16.18 4.88
N GLY A 359 9.17 15.60 5.12
CA GLY A 359 10.41 15.96 4.43
C GLY A 359 10.97 17.33 4.88
N ILE A 360 10.58 17.79 6.06
CA ILE A 360 11.03 19.07 6.63
C ILE A 360 12.24 18.79 7.53
N THR A 361 13.42 19.17 7.08
CA THR A 361 14.67 19.02 7.84
C THR A 361 14.95 20.21 8.77
N ASP A 362 14.50 21.41 8.39
CA ASP A 362 14.65 22.64 9.15
C ASP A 362 13.39 23.48 9.02
N LEU A 363 12.63 23.59 10.10
CA LEU A 363 11.37 24.34 10.13
C LEU A 363 11.64 25.87 10.02
N ASP A 364 12.74 26.33 10.59
CA ASP A 364 13.09 27.76 10.61
C ASP A 364 13.49 28.27 9.23
N ALA A 365 14.06 27.42 8.39
CA ALA A 365 14.48 27.74 7.04
C ALA A 365 13.32 27.80 6.02
N LEU A 366 12.11 27.37 6.38
CA LEU A 366 10.97 27.40 5.47
C LEU A 366 10.53 28.83 5.16
N ASP A 367 10.26 29.08 3.88
CA ASP A 367 9.56 30.27 3.40
C ASP A 367 8.24 29.88 2.71
N ALA A 368 7.49 30.86 2.22
CA ALA A 368 6.19 30.59 1.60
C ALA A 368 6.28 29.76 0.28
N THR A 369 7.44 29.62 -0.33
CA THR A 369 7.64 28.82 -1.54
C THR A 369 8.07 27.40 -1.21
N THR A 370 8.78 27.21 -0.13
CA THR A 370 9.26 25.93 0.36
C THR A 370 8.26 25.23 1.26
N MET A 371 7.56 25.99 2.12
CA MET A 371 6.48 25.45 2.97
C MET A 371 5.25 25.05 2.15
N TRP A 372 4.84 25.90 1.23
CA TRP A 372 3.66 25.71 0.39
C TRP A 372 4.01 25.73 -1.10
N PRO A 373 4.65 24.69 -1.61
CA PRO A 373 5.13 24.64 -3.01
C PRO A 373 4.01 24.50 -4.04
N GLY A 374 2.73 24.44 -3.59
CA GLY A 374 1.57 24.28 -4.46
C GLY A 374 1.29 22.81 -4.84
N MET A 375 0.29 22.61 -5.60
CA MET A 375 -0.54 21.45 -5.92
C MET A 375 0.05 20.03 -6.05
N ARG A 376 1.27 19.72 -5.68
CA ARG A 376 1.88 18.40 -5.94
C ARG A 376 1.20 17.23 -5.19
N ASN A 377 0.77 17.44 -3.95
CA ASN A 377 0.12 16.39 -3.13
C ASN A 377 -1.14 16.91 -2.43
N LYS A 378 -2.00 17.58 -3.18
CA LYS A 378 -3.22 18.18 -2.62
C LYS A 378 -4.01 17.20 -1.77
N LEU A 379 -4.28 17.56 -0.51
CA LEU A 379 -5.10 16.81 0.46
C LEU A 379 -4.55 15.44 0.86
N VAL A 380 -3.24 15.25 0.82
CA VAL A 380 -2.57 14.04 1.31
C VAL A 380 -1.61 14.42 2.42
N VAL A 381 -1.78 13.82 3.59
CA VAL A 381 -0.94 14.08 4.77
C VAL A 381 -0.57 12.79 5.49
N PRO A 382 0.64 12.71 6.08
CA PRO A 382 0.99 11.60 6.95
C PRO A 382 0.19 11.69 8.25
N ILE A 383 -0.21 10.56 8.79
CA ILE A 383 -0.91 10.40 10.07
C ILE A 383 -0.16 9.49 11.03
N GLY A 384 1.10 9.25 10.78
CA GLY A 384 1.96 8.37 11.54
C GLY A 384 2.74 7.42 10.65
N ALA A 385 3.42 6.46 11.26
CA ALA A 385 4.21 5.46 10.58
C ALA A 385 3.76 4.04 10.91
N THR A 386 3.97 3.11 9.97
CA THR A 386 3.81 1.67 10.21
C THR A 386 4.85 1.19 11.22
N PRO A 387 4.69 -0.01 11.82
CA PRO A 387 5.74 -0.61 12.64
C PRO A 387 7.10 -0.74 11.95
N ASP A 388 7.12 -0.72 10.62
CA ASP A 388 8.33 -0.76 9.79
C ASP A 388 8.92 0.64 9.51
N GLY A 389 8.37 1.70 10.11
CA GLY A 389 8.81 3.07 9.92
C GLY A 389 8.38 3.71 8.59
N GLN A 390 7.49 3.08 7.83
CA GLN A 390 6.98 3.68 6.60
C GLN A 390 5.84 4.65 6.91
N PRO A 391 5.82 5.86 6.31
CA PRO A 391 4.76 6.82 6.55
C PRO A 391 3.41 6.31 6.04
N VAL A 392 2.38 6.45 6.88
CA VAL A 392 0.99 6.16 6.53
C VAL A 392 0.28 7.46 6.20
N TYR A 393 -0.25 7.54 5.00
CA TYR A 393 -0.88 8.76 4.50
C TYR A 393 -2.40 8.68 4.57
N LEU A 394 -3.02 9.78 4.98
CA LEU A 394 -4.45 10.02 4.84
C LEU A 394 -4.69 10.86 3.59
N ASP A 395 -5.47 10.33 2.66
CA ASP A 395 -5.77 10.98 1.38
C ASP A 395 -7.26 11.35 1.30
N PHE A 396 -7.57 12.64 1.48
CA PHE A 396 -8.93 13.16 1.43
C PHE A 396 -9.49 13.30 0.01
N LYS A 397 -8.70 12.99 -1.03
CA LYS A 397 -9.19 13.04 -2.40
C LYS A 397 -10.25 11.97 -2.65
N GLU A 398 -11.06 12.21 -3.66
CA GLU A 398 -12.03 11.23 -4.13
C GLU A 398 -11.36 9.94 -4.62
N SER A 399 -12.03 8.80 -4.42
CA SER A 399 -11.57 7.51 -4.95
C SER A 399 -11.43 7.52 -6.48
N ALA A 400 -12.22 8.31 -7.19
CA ALA A 400 -12.08 8.51 -8.65
C ALA A 400 -10.78 9.23 -9.05
N LEU A 401 -10.14 9.94 -8.12
CA LEU A 401 -8.84 10.60 -8.29
C LEU A 401 -7.70 9.82 -7.61
N GLY A 402 -7.95 8.57 -7.26
CA GLY A 402 -6.98 7.69 -6.59
C GLY A 402 -6.86 7.91 -5.08
N GLY A 403 -7.75 8.70 -4.46
CA GLY A 403 -7.77 8.95 -3.02
C GLY A 403 -8.64 7.97 -2.24
N MET A 404 -8.63 8.10 -0.90
CA MET A 404 -9.42 7.25 0.01
C MET A 404 -10.89 7.68 0.09
N GLY A 405 -11.21 8.90 -0.32
CA GLY A 405 -12.54 9.49 -0.28
C GLY A 405 -12.61 10.74 0.61
N PRO A 406 -13.62 11.59 0.40
CA PRO A 406 -13.65 12.92 1.01
C PRO A 406 -14.07 12.92 2.49
N HIS A 407 -14.65 11.85 3.01
CA HIS A 407 -15.22 11.82 4.36
C HIS A 407 -14.79 10.58 5.11
N GLY A 408 -14.51 10.73 6.40
CA GLY A 408 -14.04 9.66 7.26
C GLY A 408 -14.54 9.70 8.68
N LEU A 409 -14.25 8.61 9.38
CA LEU A 409 -14.59 8.36 10.78
C LEU A 409 -13.33 8.06 11.57
N CYS A 410 -13.19 8.64 12.76
CA CYS A 410 -12.13 8.34 13.72
C CYS A 410 -12.74 7.96 15.07
N ILE A 411 -12.49 6.74 15.54
CA ILE A 411 -12.98 6.28 16.85
C ILE A 411 -11.81 5.82 17.70
N GLY A 412 -11.80 6.27 18.95
CA GLY A 412 -10.78 5.88 19.93
C GLY A 412 -11.16 6.19 21.35
N ALA A 413 -10.97 5.21 22.22
CA ALA A 413 -11.26 5.33 23.67
C ALA A 413 -10.46 6.48 24.32
N THR A 414 -10.91 6.95 25.44
CA THR A 414 -10.17 7.93 26.25
C THR A 414 -8.75 7.43 26.52
N GLY A 415 -7.75 8.28 26.28
CA GLY A 415 -6.34 7.92 26.41
C GLY A 415 -5.75 7.14 25.23
N SER A 416 -6.50 6.90 24.15
CA SER A 416 -5.99 6.24 22.93
C SER A 416 -5.11 7.14 22.06
N GLY A 417 -5.04 8.44 22.32
CA GLY A 417 -4.32 9.41 21.49
C GLY A 417 -5.18 10.10 20.42
N LYS A 418 -6.52 9.97 20.46
CA LYS A 418 -7.43 10.55 19.47
C LYS A 418 -7.21 12.06 19.26
N SER A 419 -7.15 12.85 20.33
CA SER A 419 -6.97 14.31 20.24
C SER A 419 -5.61 14.69 19.66
N GLU A 420 -4.55 13.93 19.98
CA GLU A 420 -3.22 14.12 19.38
C GLU A 420 -3.23 13.81 17.89
N LEU A 421 -3.86 12.72 17.46
CA LEU A 421 -4.01 12.39 16.05
C LEU A 421 -4.79 13.47 15.27
N LEU A 422 -5.85 14.04 15.87
CA LEU A 422 -6.58 15.13 15.23
C LEU A 422 -5.71 16.40 15.10
N LYS A 423 -4.90 16.74 16.11
CA LYS A 423 -3.92 17.82 16.04
C LYS A 423 -2.84 17.53 15.00
N GLU A 424 -2.31 16.29 14.95
CA GLU A 424 -1.34 15.87 13.94
C GLU A 424 -1.87 16.09 12.52
N ILE A 425 -3.11 15.68 12.23
CA ILE A 425 -3.77 15.91 10.94
C ILE A 425 -3.86 17.41 10.63
N VAL A 426 -4.27 18.24 11.59
CA VAL A 426 -4.36 19.70 11.42
C VAL A 426 -3.00 20.31 11.11
N VAL A 427 -1.97 19.96 11.89
CA VAL A 427 -0.60 20.45 11.71
C VAL A 427 -0.02 20.00 10.37
N ALA A 428 -0.20 18.74 10.01
CA ALA A 428 0.27 18.21 8.74
C ALA A 428 -0.39 18.90 7.53
N LEU A 429 -1.70 19.18 7.61
CA LEU A 429 -2.42 19.93 6.59
C LEU A 429 -1.92 21.38 6.50
N ALA A 430 -1.72 22.05 7.63
CA ALA A 430 -1.25 23.44 7.67
C ALA A 430 0.20 23.61 7.23
N ALA A 431 1.05 22.60 7.49
CA ALA A 431 2.44 22.59 7.06
C ALA A 431 2.62 22.36 5.56
N THR A 432 1.63 21.77 4.88
CA THR A 432 1.76 21.33 3.47
C THR A 432 0.89 22.11 2.48
N HIS A 433 -0.13 22.83 2.96
CA HIS A 433 -1.07 23.59 2.13
C HIS A 433 -1.09 25.05 2.55
N SER A 434 -1.28 25.94 1.59
CA SER A 434 -1.50 27.35 1.88
C SER A 434 -2.96 27.64 2.30
N PRO A 435 -3.24 28.75 3.00
CA PRO A 435 -4.61 29.17 3.29
C PRO A 435 -5.50 29.38 2.05
N ASP A 436 -4.90 29.68 0.90
CA ASP A 436 -5.60 29.82 -0.38
C ASP A 436 -5.98 28.46 -1.01
N GLU A 437 -5.39 27.34 -0.51
CA GLU A 437 -5.65 26.00 -0.99
C GLU A 437 -6.52 25.18 -0.04
N LEU A 438 -6.38 25.43 1.26
CA LEU A 438 -7.05 24.69 2.33
C LEU A 438 -7.50 25.59 3.47
N ASN A 439 -8.75 25.41 3.89
CA ASN A 439 -9.28 26.01 5.10
C ASN A 439 -9.81 24.94 6.07
N LEU A 440 -9.83 25.28 7.36
CA LEU A 440 -10.17 24.39 8.45
C LEU A 440 -11.40 24.91 9.23
N VAL A 441 -12.35 24.03 9.50
CA VAL A 441 -13.41 24.24 10.50
C VAL A 441 -13.24 23.15 11.55
N LEU A 442 -12.92 23.56 12.76
CA LEU A 442 -12.60 22.69 13.87
C LEU A 442 -13.67 22.81 14.95
N VAL A 443 -14.31 21.70 15.27
CA VAL A 443 -15.43 21.66 16.22
C VAL A 443 -15.08 20.70 17.34
N ASP A 444 -15.07 21.17 18.58
CA ASP A 444 -14.97 20.36 19.78
C ASP A 444 -16.24 20.56 20.62
N PHE A 445 -17.08 19.53 20.65
CA PHE A 445 -18.39 19.63 21.31
C PHE A 445 -18.28 19.66 22.84
N LYS A 446 -17.27 18.99 23.42
CA LYS A 446 -17.21 18.67 24.86
C LYS A 446 -16.17 19.44 25.65
N GLY A 447 -15.44 20.28 25.37
CA GLY A 447 -14.51 20.90 26.35
C GLY A 447 -13.39 21.74 25.77
N GLY A 448 -13.32 21.87 24.47
CA GLY A 448 -12.46 22.85 23.81
C GLY A 448 -10.95 22.57 23.85
N ALA A 449 -10.52 21.47 24.45
CA ALA A 449 -9.11 21.21 24.66
C ALA A 449 -8.42 20.61 23.42
N THR A 450 -9.16 19.93 22.53
CA THR A 450 -8.59 19.23 21.38
C THR A 450 -7.95 20.17 20.37
N PHE A 451 -8.57 21.34 20.10
CA PHE A 451 -8.10 22.28 19.10
C PHE A 451 -7.57 23.60 19.67
N LEU A 452 -7.20 23.60 20.95
CA LEU A 452 -6.60 24.78 21.60
C LEU A 452 -5.31 25.17 20.87
N GLY A 453 -5.17 26.45 20.51
CA GLY A 453 -4.06 27.01 19.74
C GLY A 453 -4.23 26.91 18.21
N CYS A 454 -5.23 26.16 17.71
CA CYS A 454 -5.52 26.11 16.27
C CYS A 454 -6.17 27.39 15.74
N GLU A 455 -6.71 28.25 16.61
CA GLU A 455 -7.25 29.56 16.27
C GLU A 455 -6.22 30.52 15.68
N ASP A 456 -4.94 30.33 16.03
CA ASP A 456 -3.82 31.11 15.52
C ASP A 456 -3.36 30.70 14.13
N LEU A 457 -3.80 29.55 13.63
CA LEU A 457 -3.47 29.10 12.28
C LEU A 457 -4.14 30.00 11.22
N PRO A 458 -3.39 30.47 10.21
CA PRO A 458 -3.94 31.26 9.12
C PRO A 458 -4.97 30.50 8.26
N HIS A 459 -5.01 29.18 8.36
CA HIS A 459 -5.95 28.28 7.68
C HIS A 459 -7.31 28.20 8.36
N THR A 460 -7.42 28.67 9.59
CA THR A 460 -8.62 28.46 10.40
C THR A 460 -9.75 29.40 9.99
N SER A 461 -10.82 28.82 9.46
CA SER A 461 -12.09 29.48 9.16
C SER A 461 -13.02 29.54 10.37
N ALA A 462 -12.89 28.59 11.28
CA ALA A 462 -13.64 28.49 12.51
C ALA A 462 -12.97 27.56 13.51
N VAL A 463 -12.91 27.95 14.79
CA VAL A 463 -12.78 27.04 15.94
C VAL A 463 -14.03 27.23 16.80
N ILE A 464 -14.76 26.16 17.01
CA ILE A 464 -16.04 26.18 17.71
C ILE A 464 -15.94 25.21 18.88
N THR A 465 -15.96 25.75 20.09
CA THR A 465 -15.75 25.01 21.33
C THR A 465 -16.86 25.28 22.31
N ASN A 466 -16.94 24.49 23.39
CA ASN A 466 -17.88 24.66 24.49
C ASN A 466 -19.37 24.68 24.08
N LEU A 467 -19.72 23.83 23.12
CA LEU A 467 -21.09 23.76 22.60
C LEU A 467 -22.05 23.01 23.52
N GLU A 468 -21.56 22.23 24.48
CA GLU A 468 -22.38 21.39 25.36
C GLU A 468 -23.38 22.24 26.21
N ASP A 469 -22.97 23.43 26.66
CA ASP A 469 -23.76 24.28 27.53
C ASP A 469 -24.51 25.41 26.80
N GLU A 470 -24.26 25.61 25.47
CA GLU A 470 -24.77 26.77 24.73
C GLU A 470 -25.57 26.41 23.47
N ALA A 471 -26.85 26.05 23.62
CA ALA A 471 -27.70 25.65 22.49
C ALA A 471 -27.77 26.72 21.37
N VAL A 472 -27.61 28.01 21.68
CA VAL A 472 -27.60 29.10 20.68
C VAL A 472 -26.37 29.01 19.77
N LEU A 473 -25.22 28.65 20.32
CA LEU A 473 -23.99 28.47 19.51
C LEU A 473 -24.10 27.23 18.62
N VAL A 474 -24.80 26.19 19.05
CA VAL A 474 -25.02 24.98 18.24
C VAL A 474 -25.86 25.28 17.00
N GLU A 475 -27.00 26.00 17.17
CA GLU A 475 -27.85 26.41 16.05
C GLU A 475 -27.08 27.36 15.10
N ARG A 476 -26.32 28.26 15.66
CA ARG A 476 -25.47 29.18 14.90
C ARG A 476 -24.42 28.45 14.08
N MET A 477 -23.82 27.38 14.61
CA MET A 477 -22.89 26.48 13.88
C MET A 477 -23.59 25.77 12.71
N PHE A 478 -24.81 25.28 12.96
CA PHE A 478 -25.62 24.64 11.92
C PHE A 478 -25.86 25.59 10.74
N ASP A 479 -26.25 26.83 11.04
CA ASP A 479 -26.48 27.89 10.05
C ASP A 479 -25.19 28.26 9.30
N ALA A 480 -24.07 28.41 9.99
CA ALA A 480 -22.80 28.78 9.38
C ALA A 480 -22.29 27.72 8.39
N ILE A 481 -22.33 26.44 8.77
CA ILE A 481 -21.90 25.35 7.89
C ILE A 481 -22.88 25.19 6.72
N SER A 482 -24.19 25.27 6.95
CA SER A 482 -25.21 25.22 5.90
C SER A 482 -25.06 26.38 4.92
N GLY A 483 -24.78 27.57 5.44
CA GLY A 483 -24.49 28.76 4.66
C GLY A 483 -23.25 28.64 3.80
N GLU A 484 -22.17 28.02 4.30
CA GLU A 484 -20.94 27.79 3.54
C GLU A 484 -21.17 26.83 2.35
N LEU A 485 -21.95 25.76 2.56
CA LEU A 485 -22.34 24.88 1.45
C LEU A 485 -23.10 25.64 0.36
N ASN A 486 -24.03 26.50 0.76
CA ASN A 486 -24.79 27.33 -0.18
C ASN A 486 -23.91 28.37 -0.89
N ARG A 487 -23.04 29.07 -0.14
CA ARG A 487 -22.09 30.05 -0.70
C ARG A 487 -21.20 29.40 -1.79
N ARG A 488 -20.67 28.20 -1.53
CA ARG A 488 -19.86 27.47 -2.51
C ARG A 488 -20.66 27.11 -3.76
N GLN A 489 -21.90 26.66 -3.62
CA GLN A 489 -22.78 26.40 -4.75
C GLN A 489 -23.06 27.65 -5.59
N GLU A 490 -23.31 28.79 -4.92
CA GLU A 490 -23.55 30.07 -5.60
C GLU A 490 -22.31 30.55 -6.35
N LEU A 491 -21.10 30.40 -5.77
CA LEU A 491 -19.85 30.74 -6.44
C LEU A 491 -19.63 29.92 -7.71
N LEU A 492 -19.85 28.60 -7.64
CA LEU A 492 -19.72 27.73 -8.81
C LEU A 492 -20.73 28.08 -9.91
N ARG A 493 -21.98 28.44 -9.52
CA ARG A 493 -23.03 28.87 -10.46
C ARG A 493 -22.71 30.23 -11.09
N ALA A 494 -22.31 31.20 -10.30
CA ALA A 494 -22.06 32.56 -10.77
C ALA A 494 -20.88 32.64 -11.73
N ALA A 495 -19.86 31.80 -11.55
CA ALA A 495 -18.67 31.80 -12.39
C ALA A 495 -18.82 31.07 -13.73
N GLY A 496 -19.97 30.42 -13.97
CA GLY A 496 -20.22 29.72 -15.25
C GLY A 496 -20.89 28.37 -15.12
N ASN A 497 -21.64 28.14 -14.03
CA ASN A 497 -22.36 26.88 -13.77
C ASN A 497 -21.47 25.65 -13.68
N PHE A 498 -20.31 25.77 -13.03
CA PHE A 498 -19.41 24.64 -12.84
C PHE A 498 -20.05 23.54 -12.01
N ALA A 499 -19.90 22.29 -12.43
CA ALA A 499 -20.47 21.12 -11.76
C ALA A 499 -19.74 20.77 -10.45
N ASN A 500 -18.46 21.10 -10.36
CA ASN A 500 -17.60 20.79 -9.22
C ASN A 500 -16.43 21.78 -9.10
N ILE A 501 -15.80 21.74 -7.91
CA ILE A 501 -14.65 22.60 -7.59
C ILE A 501 -13.44 22.34 -8.49
N THR A 502 -13.25 21.13 -8.97
CA THR A 502 -12.12 20.76 -9.83
C THR A 502 -12.19 21.49 -11.17
N ASP A 503 -13.38 21.53 -11.78
CA ASP A 503 -13.59 22.25 -13.05
C ASP A 503 -13.50 23.76 -12.85
N TYR A 504 -14.01 24.26 -11.71
CA TYR A 504 -13.90 25.65 -11.30
C TYR A 504 -12.44 26.10 -11.16
N THR A 505 -11.61 25.28 -10.51
CA THR A 505 -10.18 25.57 -10.34
C THR A 505 -9.41 25.48 -11.64
N ARG A 506 -9.73 24.51 -12.51
CA ARG A 506 -9.14 24.39 -13.86
C ARG A 506 -9.44 25.60 -14.75
N ALA A 507 -10.56 26.27 -14.52
CA ALA A 507 -10.93 27.49 -15.23
C ALA A 507 -10.18 28.75 -14.73
N GLY A 508 -9.29 28.59 -13.74
CA GLY A 508 -8.46 29.69 -13.19
C GLY A 508 -9.07 30.41 -12.00
N HIS A 509 -10.15 29.90 -11.43
CA HIS A 509 -10.75 30.43 -10.21
C HIS A 509 -10.14 29.78 -8.97
N THR A 510 -10.11 30.51 -7.85
CA THR A 510 -9.62 30.02 -6.56
C THR A 510 -10.79 29.78 -5.61
N LEU A 511 -10.85 28.57 -5.03
CA LEU A 511 -11.74 28.23 -3.93
C LEU A 511 -11.00 27.18 -3.09
N PRO A 512 -10.60 27.52 -1.84
CA PRO A 512 -9.89 26.56 -0.99
C PRO A 512 -10.77 25.36 -0.66
N SER A 513 -10.16 24.18 -0.57
CA SER A 513 -10.81 23.00 0.02
C SER A 513 -11.12 23.30 1.49
N LEU A 514 -12.25 22.82 1.99
CA LEU A 514 -12.66 22.99 3.38
C LEU A 514 -12.64 21.63 4.09
N VAL A 515 -11.82 21.50 5.12
CA VAL A 515 -11.81 20.31 5.97
C VAL A 515 -12.52 20.64 7.28
N ILE A 516 -13.61 19.93 7.55
CA ILE A 516 -14.41 20.05 8.77
C ILE A 516 -14.05 18.86 9.65
N ILE A 517 -13.51 19.11 10.82
CA ILE A 517 -13.20 18.09 11.83
C ILE A 517 -14.12 18.32 13.02
N VAL A 518 -14.91 17.29 13.35
CA VAL A 518 -15.86 17.36 14.48
C VAL A 518 -15.45 16.33 15.50
N ASP A 519 -14.96 16.80 16.65
CA ASP A 519 -14.68 15.93 17.80
C ASP A 519 -15.94 15.77 18.65
N GLU A 520 -16.15 14.57 19.18
CA GLU A 520 -17.32 14.12 19.96
C GLU A 520 -18.66 14.24 19.21
N PHE A 521 -18.65 13.94 17.88
CA PHE A 521 -19.87 14.01 17.05
C PHE A 521 -21.03 13.13 17.59
N SER A 522 -20.73 12.02 18.26
CA SER A 522 -21.77 11.13 18.81
C SER A 522 -22.58 11.83 19.90
N GLU A 523 -21.92 12.64 20.74
CA GLU A 523 -22.56 13.44 21.76
C GLU A 523 -23.38 14.59 21.13
N LEU A 524 -22.81 15.27 20.15
CA LEU A 524 -23.53 16.30 19.37
C LEU A 524 -24.84 15.73 18.77
N LEU A 525 -24.78 14.55 18.12
CA LEU A 525 -25.98 13.93 17.55
C LEU A 525 -26.96 13.40 18.59
N SER A 526 -26.51 13.12 19.82
CA SER A 526 -27.40 12.71 20.91
C SER A 526 -28.23 13.87 21.42
N GLN A 527 -27.64 15.04 21.55
CA GLN A 527 -28.29 16.25 22.04
C GLN A 527 -29.02 17.01 20.93
N HIS A 528 -28.46 17.03 19.72
CA HIS A 528 -28.95 17.76 18.54
C HIS A 528 -29.09 16.83 17.31
N PRO A 529 -30.12 15.98 17.27
CA PRO A 529 -30.28 14.98 16.20
C PRO A 529 -30.36 15.53 14.77
N HIS A 530 -30.83 16.78 14.60
CA HIS A 530 -30.94 17.44 13.29
C HIS A 530 -29.59 17.68 12.60
N PHE A 531 -28.47 17.66 13.32
CA PHE A 531 -27.13 17.68 12.72
C PHE A 531 -26.83 16.48 11.84
N ALA A 532 -27.52 15.35 12.06
CA ALA A 532 -27.39 14.20 11.16
C ALA A 532 -27.75 14.59 9.72
N ASP A 533 -28.80 15.41 9.50
CA ASP A 533 -29.21 15.88 8.18
C ASP A 533 -28.15 16.80 7.56
N LEU A 534 -27.51 17.66 8.35
CA LEU A 534 -26.40 18.50 7.91
C LEU A 534 -25.20 17.65 7.47
N PHE A 535 -24.79 16.68 8.27
CA PHE A 535 -23.66 15.80 7.92
C PHE A 535 -23.97 14.93 6.70
N VAL A 536 -25.20 14.46 6.54
CA VAL A 536 -25.65 13.77 5.31
C VAL A 536 -25.60 14.72 4.10
N ALA A 537 -26.00 16.00 4.28
CA ALA A 537 -25.90 16.99 3.21
C ALA A 537 -24.44 17.26 2.83
N VAL A 538 -23.52 17.38 3.81
CA VAL A 538 -22.08 17.48 3.58
C VAL A 538 -21.59 16.21 2.87
N GLY A 539 -21.96 15.01 3.33
CA GLY A 539 -21.59 13.74 2.70
C GLY A 539 -22.00 13.62 1.25
N ARG A 540 -23.15 14.16 0.90
CA ARG A 540 -23.70 14.13 -0.48
C ARG A 540 -23.13 15.22 -1.38
N LEU A 541 -23.02 16.45 -0.88
CA LEU A 541 -22.65 17.63 -1.68
C LEU A 541 -21.17 17.99 -1.55
N GLY A 542 -20.53 17.65 -0.43
CA GLY A 542 -19.17 18.04 -0.09
C GLY A 542 -18.16 17.67 -1.16
N ARG A 543 -18.32 16.48 -1.75
CA ARG A 543 -17.50 16.01 -2.85
C ARG A 543 -17.39 17.03 -3.99
N SER A 544 -18.51 17.52 -4.49
CA SER A 544 -18.52 18.50 -5.61
C SER A 544 -18.11 19.90 -5.19
N LEU A 545 -18.24 20.24 -3.92
CA LEU A 545 -17.95 21.55 -3.38
C LEU A 545 -16.56 21.68 -2.74
N GLY A 546 -15.75 20.60 -2.72
CA GLY A 546 -14.44 20.58 -2.06
C GLY A 546 -14.56 20.69 -0.53
N VAL A 547 -15.58 20.09 0.05
CA VAL A 547 -15.80 20.03 1.50
C VAL A 547 -15.58 18.61 1.97
N HIS A 548 -14.69 18.44 2.93
CA HIS A 548 -14.27 17.17 3.50
C HIS A 548 -14.68 17.10 4.97
N LEU A 549 -15.13 15.95 5.45
CA LEU A 549 -15.64 15.77 6.80
C LEU A 549 -14.90 14.63 7.50
N LEU A 550 -14.32 14.90 8.65
CA LEU A 550 -13.79 13.92 9.57
C LEU A 550 -14.58 13.96 10.88
N LEU A 551 -15.33 12.91 11.15
CA LEU A 551 -16.10 12.75 12.38
C LEU A 551 -15.29 11.94 13.38
N ALA A 552 -15.06 12.48 14.57
CA ALA A 552 -14.33 11.82 15.62
C ALA A 552 -15.17 11.66 16.89
N SER A 553 -15.02 10.54 17.59
CA SER A 553 -15.68 10.32 18.89
C SER A 553 -14.93 9.28 19.73
N GLN A 554 -15.18 9.28 21.03
CA GLN A 554 -14.65 8.27 21.95
C GLN A 554 -15.41 6.94 21.84
N ARG A 555 -16.71 7.00 21.54
CA ARG A 555 -17.60 5.85 21.40
C ARG A 555 -18.48 5.98 20.18
N LEU A 556 -18.81 4.84 19.60
CA LEU A 556 -19.77 4.76 18.51
C LEU A 556 -21.05 4.05 19.01
N GLU A 557 -22.11 4.83 19.24
CA GLU A 557 -23.41 4.30 19.60
C GLU A 557 -24.11 3.71 18.37
N GLU A 558 -24.82 2.59 18.57
CA GLU A 558 -25.60 1.95 17.51
C GLU A 558 -26.65 2.90 16.92
N GLY A 559 -26.68 2.97 15.60
CA GLY A 559 -27.67 3.76 14.86
C GLY A 559 -27.31 5.24 14.63
N LYS A 560 -26.26 5.80 15.25
CA LYS A 560 -25.83 7.19 15.05
C LYS A 560 -25.32 7.47 13.64
N LEU A 561 -24.76 6.47 12.96
CA LEU A 561 -24.29 6.58 11.58
C LEU A 561 -25.39 6.33 10.54
N ARG A 562 -26.65 6.18 10.95
CA ARG A 562 -27.75 5.88 10.01
C ARG A 562 -27.87 6.97 8.95
N GLY A 563 -27.69 6.63 7.68
CA GLY A 563 -27.66 7.57 6.55
C GLY A 563 -26.27 8.19 6.26
N LEU A 564 -25.35 8.22 7.22
CA LEU A 564 -24.00 8.75 7.06
C LEU A 564 -23.01 7.67 6.61
N ASP A 565 -23.22 6.44 7.05
CA ASP A 565 -22.28 5.32 6.88
C ASP A 565 -21.83 5.12 5.43
N SER A 566 -22.74 5.27 4.48
CA SER A 566 -22.46 5.15 3.05
C SER A 566 -21.59 6.28 2.46
N HIS A 567 -21.44 7.38 3.18
CA HIS A 567 -20.62 8.52 2.77
C HIS A 567 -19.22 8.51 3.39
N LEU A 568 -19.01 7.74 4.46
CA LEU A 568 -17.72 7.62 5.16
C LEU A 568 -16.85 6.57 4.48
N SER A 569 -15.89 7.02 3.69
CA SER A 569 -15.09 6.17 2.78
C SER A 569 -13.89 5.54 3.47
N TYR A 570 -13.28 6.22 4.45
CA TYR A 570 -12.18 5.71 5.24
C TYR A 570 -12.51 5.74 6.74
N ARG A 571 -11.86 4.89 7.50
CA ARG A 571 -12.09 4.77 8.94
C ARG A 571 -10.78 4.61 9.68
N ILE A 572 -10.64 5.35 10.76
CA ILE A 572 -9.51 5.28 11.68
C ILE A 572 -10.03 4.69 12.99
N GLY A 573 -9.44 3.59 13.40
CA GLY A 573 -9.73 2.95 14.69
C GLY A 573 -8.49 2.98 15.57
N LEU A 574 -8.47 3.86 16.56
CA LEU A 574 -7.52 3.78 17.67
C LEU A 574 -8.02 2.71 18.67
N LYS A 575 -7.31 2.52 19.78
CA LYS A 575 -7.77 1.55 20.78
C LYS A 575 -9.21 1.82 21.19
N THR A 576 -10.09 0.82 21.03
CA THR A 576 -11.51 0.90 21.37
C THR A 576 -11.80 0.30 22.76
N PHE A 577 -12.94 0.64 23.35
CA PHE A 577 -13.35 0.07 24.65
C PHE A 577 -13.73 -1.42 24.55
N SER A 578 -14.15 -1.89 23.37
CA SER A 578 -14.58 -3.27 23.16
C SER A 578 -14.28 -3.77 21.75
N ALA A 579 -14.18 -5.09 21.61
CA ALA A 579 -14.06 -5.75 20.30
C ALA A 579 -15.33 -5.53 19.43
N GLY A 580 -16.49 -5.27 20.04
CA GLY A 580 -17.73 -4.92 19.34
C GLY A 580 -17.63 -3.58 18.64
N GLU A 581 -17.13 -2.54 19.33
CA GLU A 581 -16.88 -1.22 18.74
C GLU A 581 -15.83 -1.30 17.62
N SER A 582 -14.74 -2.04 17.82
CA SER A 582 -13.73 -2.25 16.78
C SER A 582 -14.35 -2.86 15.52
N ARG A 583 -15.18 -3.90 15.65
CA ARG A 583 -15.88 -4.50 14.50
C ARG A 583 -16.85 -3.52 13.83
N GLN A 584 -17.50 -2.67 14.59
CA GLN A 584 -18.41 -1.65 14.05
C GLN A 584 -17.66 -0.59 13.21
N VAL A 585 -16.47 -0.21 13.66
CA VAL A 585 -15.62 0.78 12.97
C VAL A 585 -14.84 0.14 11.82
N LEU A 586 -14.06 -0.91 12.09
CA LEU A 586 -13.11 -1.51 11.15
C LEU A 586 -13.63 -2.78 10.47
N GLY A 587 -14.66 -3.42 11.01
CA GLY A 587 -15.11 -4.75 10.58
C GLY A 587 -14.36 -5.90 11.22
N VAL A 588 -13.30 -5.62 11.98
CA VAL A 588 -12.41 -6.57 12.66
C VAL A 588 -12.17 -6.15 14.11
N PRO A 589 -11.79 -7.07 15.04
CA PRO A 589 -11.61 -6.73 16.46
C PRO A 589 -10.27 -6.05 16.78
N ASP A 590 -9.39 -5.89 15.83
CA ASP A 590 -7.96 -5.57 15.94
C ASP A 590 -7.68 -4.27 16.70
N ALA A 591 -8.55 -3.25 16.56
CA ALA A 591 -8.37 -2.01 17.31
C ALA A 591 -8.56 -2.16 18.82
N TYR A 592 -9.32 -3.15 19.27
CA TYR A 592 -9.43 -3.48 20.70
C TYR A 592 -8.15 -4.14 21.24
N GLU A 593 -7.45 -4.89 20.40
CA GLU A 593 -6.23 -5.62 20.73
C GLU A 593 -4.96 -4.74 20.68
N LEU A 594 -5.08 -3.49 20.23
CA LEU A 594 -3.97 -2.54 20.23
C LEU A 594 -3.36 -2.39 21.65
N PRO A 595 -2.05 -2.12 21.72
CA PRO A 595 -1.39 -1.84 23.00
C PRO A 595 -2.02 -0.64 23.70
N SER A 596 -1.77 -0.49 25.01
CA SER A 596 -2.30 0.65 25.77
C SER A 596 -1.53 1.95 25.54
N GLU A 597 -0.57 1.94 24.65
CA GLU A 597 0.22 3.12 24.27
C GLU A 597 -0.61 4.03 23.37
N PRO A 598 -0.72 5.34 23.72
CA PRO A 598 -1.46 6.31 22.89
C PRO A 598 -0.88 6.43 21.49
N GLY A 599 -1.73 6.74 20.51
CA GLY A 599 -1.34 6.97 19.12
C GLY A 599 -1.31 5.72 18.24
N SER A 600 -1.42 4.51 18.80
CA SER A 600 -1.53 3.28 18.01
C SER A 600 -2.92 3.16 17.39
N GLY A 601 -2.99 2.87 16.08
CA GLY A 601 -4.25 2.78 15.35
C GLY A 601 -4.20 1.94 14.10
N TYR A 602 -5.36 1.79 13.49
CA TYR A 602 -5.56 1.20 12.17
C TYR A 602 -6.28 2.19 11.26
N LEU A 603 -5.77 2.34 10.05
CA LEU A 603 -6.44 3.03 8.95
C LEU A 603 -7.05 1.99 8.02
N LYS A 604 -8.37 2.06 7.82
CA LYS A 604 -9.11 1.23 6.87
C LYS A 604 -9.57 2.06 5.68
N SER A 605 -9.18 1.65 4.48
CA SER A 605 -9.64 2.20 3.21
C SER A 605 -10.06 1.06 2.27
N GLY A 606 -11.35 0.96 1.98
CA GLY A 606 -11.89 -0.17 1.24
C GLY A 606 -11.67 -1.50 1.97
N MET A 607 -10.88 -2.39 1.37
CA MET A 607 -10.51 -3.70 1.95
C MET A 607 -9.15 -3.67 2.67
N GLU A 608 -8.38 -2.61 2.50
CA GLU A 608 -7.05 -2.46 3.10
C GLU A 608 -7.17 -2.00 4.55
N LEU A 609 -6.37 -2.61 5.42
CA LEU A 609 -6.27 -2.28 6.84
C LEU A 609 -4.78 -2.10 7.16
N THR A 610 -4.37 -0.88 7.43
CA THR A 610 -2.97 -0.53 7.69
C THR A 610 -2.81 -0.14 9.15
N ARG A 611 -1.91 -0.82 9.87
CA ARG A 611 -1.55 -0.45 11.24
C ARG A 611 -0.58 0.72 11.20
N PHE A 612 -0.78 1.69 12.11
CA PHE A 612 0.11 2.85 12.23
C PHE A 612 0.26 3.28 13.70
N ARG A 613 1.27 4.09 13.93
CA ARG A 613 1.46 4.87 15.16
C ARG A 613 1.60 6.34 14.79
N GLY A 614 0.73 7.18 15.33
CA GLY A 614 0.74 8.65 15.12
C GLY A 614 1.87 9.33 15.86
N SER A 615 2.20 10.54 15.42
CA SER A 615 3.21 11.40 16.02
C SER A 615 2.66 12.11 17.27
N TYR A 616 3.55 12.41 18.22
CA TYR A 616 3.21 13.21 19.40
C TYR A 616 3.52 14.68 19.16
N VAL A 617 2.57 15.43 18.55
CA VAL A 617 2.77 16.83 18.16
C VAL A 617 2.75 17.82 19.33
N SER A 618 2.15 17.46 20.45
CA SER A 618 2.22 18.24 21.70
C SER A 618 3.51 17.99 22.48
N GLY A 619 4.42 17.16 21.96
CA GLY A 619 5.73 16.91 22.51
C GLY A 619 6.73 18.06 22.25
N PRO A 620 7.88 18.05 22.94
CA PRO A 620 8.91 19.05 22.76
C PRO A 620 9.46 19.01 21.32
N LEU A 621 9.82 20.20 20.79
CA LEU A 621 10.39 20.30 19.45
C LEU A 621 11.79 19.72 19.43
N THR A 622 11.98 18.70 18.59
CA THR A 622 13.27 18.07 18.35
C THR A 622 13.86 18.58 17.05
N ARG A 623 15.06 19.17 17.11
CA ARG A 623 15.76 19.72 15.93
C ARG A 623 17.03 18.92 15.67
N GLN A 624 17.31 18.67 14.40
CA GLN A 624 18.62 18.18 13.99
C GLN A 624 19.55 19.36 13.73
N VAL A 625 20.52 19.58 14.59
CA VAL A 625 21.48 20.66 14.48
C VAL A 625 22.81 20.11 14.02
N LEU A 626 23.37 20.72 12.96
CA LEU A 626 24.74 20.42 12.55
C LEU A 626 25.71 21.01 13.59
N SER A 627 26.27 20.16 14.43
CA SER A 627 27.28 20.53 15.39
C SER A 627 28.67 20.27 14.79
N HIS A 628 29.50 21.30 14.79
CA HIS A 628 30.94 21.11 14.57
C HIS A 628 31.56 20.66 15.90
N PRO A 629 32.18 19.49 15.99
CA PRO A 629 32.84 19.04 17.21
C PRO A 629 34.10 19.87 17.46
N ALA A 630 33.88 21.16 17.83
CA ALA A 630 35.00 22.05 18.13
C ALA A 630 35.65 21.78 19.48
N ASP A 631 34.97 21.05 20.40
CA ASP A 631 35.36 20.97 21.81
C ASP A 631 35.77 19.58 22.32
N ALA A 632 35.67 18.52 21.50
CA ALA A 632 36.18 17.20 21.94
C ALA A 632 37.53 16.90 21.29
N PRO A 633 38.60 16.66 22.08
CA PRO A 633 39.89 16.29 21.54
C PRO A 633 39.79 14.90 20.87
N THR A 634 39.78 14.87 19.55
CA THR A 634 39.84 13.65 18.76
C THR A 634 41.30 13.28 18.50
N VAL A 635 41.67 12.05 18.87
CA VAL A 635 42.98 11.50 18.53
C VAL A 635 42.93 10.98 17.09
N ARG A 636 43.68 11.62 16.19
CA ARG A 636 43.77 11.24 14.78
C ARG A 636 45.17 10.76 14.41
N LEU A 637 45.28 9.88 13.44
CA LEU A 637 46.55 9.56 12.80
C LEU A 637 47.06 10.82 12.06
N PHE A 638 48.29 11.21 12.32
CA PHE A 638 48.95 12.27 11.58
C PHE A 638 49.23 11.78 10.14
N THR A 639 48.35 12.16 9.23
CA THR A 639 48.56 12.05 7.79
C THR A 639 48.90 13.45 7.30
N GLY A 640 49.78 13.61 6.32
CA GLY A 640 50.15 14.94 5.79
C GLY A 640 49.01 15.67 5.05
N ASP A 641 47.80 15.12 5.03
CA ASP A 641 46.63 15.66 4.32
C ASP A 641 45.71 16.39 5.30
N GLU A 642 45.16 17.51 4.87
CA GLU A 642 44.12 18.26 5.56
C GLU A 642 42.80 17.44 5.51
N ILE A 643 42.31 16.97 6.65
CA ILE A 643 41.08 16.23 6.74
C ILE A 643 39.96 17.20 7.14
N GLU A 644 39.04 17.47 6.23
CA GLU A 644 37.80 18.18 6.53
C GLU A 644 36.95 17.32 7.51
N ILE A 645 36.65 17.90 8.67
CA ILE A 645 35.74 17.26 9.64
C ILE A 645 34.34 17.51 9.19
N ALA A 646 33.65 16.46 8.72
CA ALA A 646 32.25 16.56 8.44
C ALA A 646 31.47 16.94 9.71
N PRO A 647 30.54 17.89 9.65
CA PRO A 647 29.69 18.23 10.77
C PRO A 647 28.86 17.02 11.20
N GLN A 648 28.79 16.77 12.50
CA GLN A 648 27.92 15.72 13.05
C GLN A 648 26.52 16.29 13.28
N THR A 649 25.49 15.56 12.91
CA THR A 649 24.12 15.90 13.23
C THR A 649 23.86 15.51 14.69
N VAL A 650 23.62 16.50 15.55
CA VAL A 650 23.24 16.30 16.94
C VAL A 650 21.77 16.64 17.09
N THR A 651 21.05 15.81 17.82
CA THR A 651 19.66 16.07 18.17
C THR A 651 19.61 17.07 19.32
N ASP A 652 19.07 18.25 19.08
CA ASP A 652 18.77 19.26 20.09
C ASP A 652 17.26 19.28 20.37
N THR A 653 16.88 19.16 21.64
CA THR A 653 15.47 19.11 22.06
C THR A 653 15.14 20.36 22.84
N ASP A 654 14.27 21.18 22.28
CA ASP A 654 13.74 22.35 22.95
C ASP A 654 12.48 21.97 23.77
N TYR A 655 12.65 21.90 25.07
CA TYR A 655 11.56 21.59 26.00
C TYR A 655 10.61 22.77 26.27
N SER A 656 10.91 23.96 25.74
CA SER A 656 10.08 25.17 25.95
C SER A 656 9.00 25.34 24.89
N THR A 657 9.17 24.72 23.71
CA THR A 657 8.29 24.86 22.55
C THR A 657 7.85 23.47 22.08
N THR A 658 6.54 23.31 21.83
CA THR A 658 6.04 22.07 21.24
C THR A 658 6.19 22.08 19.72
N LEU A 659 6.20 20.89 19.09
CA LEU A 659 6.16 20.80 17.64
C LEU A 659 4.92 21.50 17.06
N PHE A 660 3.78 21.35 17.73
CA PHE A 660 2.53 22.03 17.37
C PHE A 660 2.71 23.54 17.34
N ASP A 661 3.20 24.15 18.44
CA ASP A 661 3.38 25.61 18.55
C ASP A 661 4.34 26.16 17.49
N ALA A 662 5.46 25.44 17.27
CA ALA A 662 6.45 25.84 16.27
C ALA A 662 5.89 25.86 14.84
N VAL A 663 5.09 24.85 14.46
CA VAL A 663 4.45 24.83 13.13
C VAL A 663 3.37 25.90 13.01
N VAL A 664 2.58 26.13 14.05
CA VAL A 664 1.55 27.19 14.08
C VAL A 664 2.19 28.56 13.91
N GLU A 665 3.25 28.85 14.69
CA GLU A 665 3.99 30.11 14.61
C GLU A 665 4.59 30.32 13.22
N LYS A 666 5.24 29.28 12.68
CA LYS A 666 5.83 29.34 11.34
C LYS A 666 4.81 29.57 10.25
N ALA A 667 3.68 28.83 10.29
CA ALA A 667 2.59 29.02 9.32
C ALA A 667 2.02 30.45 9.37
N ARG A 668 1.85 31.01 10.58
CA ARG A 668 1.38 32.38 10.77
C ARG A 668 2.35 33.40 10.17
N ASP A 669 3.65 33.26 10.45
CA ASP A 669 4.68 34.16 9.95
C ASP A 669 4.79 34.12 8.42
N VAL A 670 4.77 32.90 7.85
CA VAL A 670 4.79 32.71 6.40
C VAL A 670 3.56 33.32 5.74
N ALA A 671 2.36 33.09 6.29
CA ALA A 671 1.11 33.66 5.77
C ALA A 671 1.07 35.19 5.86
N ALA A 672 1.62 35.76 6.94
CA ALA A 672 1.69 37.22 7.13
C ALA A 672 2.51 37.91 6.02
N THR A 673 3.59 37.26 5.51
CA THR A 673 4.41 37.81 4.42
C THR A 673 3.63 38.00 3.10
N ARG A 674 2.56 37.21 2.89
CA ARG A 674 1.71 37.24 1.68
C ARG A 674 0.30 37.71 1.96
N SER A 675 -0.03 38.13 3.18
CA SER A 675 -1.38 38.53 3.63
C SER A 675 -2.42 37.41 3.37
N MET A 676 -2.02 36.15 3.47
CA MET A 676 -2.90 35.00 3.28
C MET A 676 -3.71 34.75 4.55
N ARG A 677 -5.03 34.57 4.40
CA ARG A 677 -5.92 34.20 5.51
C ARG A 677 -7.15 33.45 5.00
N ALA A 678 -7.59 32.48 5.77
CA ALA A 678 -8.82 31.73 5.50
C ALA A 678 -10.07 32.64 5.53
N HIS A 679 -11.02 32.31 4.66
CA HIS A 679 -12.37 32.86 4.73
C HIS A 679 -13.02 32.48 6.07
N GLN A 680 -13.55 33.49 6.78
CA GLN A 680 -14.17 33.25 8.07
C GLN A 680 -15.60 32.70 7.89
N VAL A 681 -15.78 31.41 8.16
CA VAL A 681 -17.10 30.76 8.18
C VAL A 681 -17.85 31.05 9.47
N TRP A 682 -17.10 31.24 10.55
CA TRP A 682 -17.61 31.52 11.87
C TRP A 682 -17.08 32.86 12.34
N LEU A 683 -17.98 33.81 12.54
CA LEU A 683 -17.66 35.10 13.21
C LEU A 683 -17.85 34.95 14.72
N PRO A 684 -17.11 35.69 15.55
CA PRO A 684 -17.35 35.66 16.99
C PRO A 684 -18.80 36.03 17.31
N PRO A 685 -19.39 35.50 18.39
CA PRO A 685 -20.71 35.96 18.86
C PRO A 685 -20.74 37.47 19.06
N LEU A 686 -21.90 38.07 18.88
CA LEU A 686 -22.05 39.48 19.19
C LEU A 686 -21.73 39.72 20.67
N PRO A 687 -21.02 40.80 21.01
CA PRO A 687 -20.76 41.16 22.41
C PRO A 687 -22.07 41.52 23.13
N ASP A 688 -22.17 41.21 24.42
CA ASP A 688 -23.34 41.53 25.25
C ASP A 688 -23.70 43.01 25.26
N THR A 689 -22.73 43.86 25.03
CA THR A 689 -22.92 45.34 24.99
C THR A 689 -22.12 45.92 23.83
N LEU A 690 -22.77 46.78 23.05
CA LEU A 690 -22.16 47.57 22.00
C LEU A 690 -22.12 49.03 22.40
N ALA A 691 -20.94 49.64 22.34
CA ALA A 691 -20.85 51.09 22.54
C ALA A 691 -21.44 51.84 21.32
N LEU A 692 -22.32 52.79 21.54
CA LEU A 692 -22.88 53.63 20.46
C LEU A 692 -21.78 54.29 19.60
N SER A 693 -20.63 54.60 20.20
CA SER A 693 -19.48 55.18 19.49
C SER A 693 -18.80 54.22 18.51
N SER A 694 -19.08 52.93 18.59
CA SER A 694 -18.56 51.91 17.66
C SER A 694 -19.49 51.65 16.47
N LEU A 695 -20.70 52.25 16.48
CA LEU A 695 -21.68 52.13 15.42
C LEU A 695 -21.55 53.31 14.44
N VAL A 696 -21.74 53.00 13.15
CA VAL A 696 -21.76 54.03 12.10
C VAL A 696 -23.09 54.84 12.20
N ASP A 697 -23.10 56.08 11.71
CA ASP A 697 -24.29 56.97 11.73
C ASP A 697 -25.55 56.21 11.29
N ASP A 698 -26.65 56.44 12.02
CA ASP A 698 -27.97 55.80 11.85
C ASP A 698 -28.05 54.30 12.20
N THR A 699 -26.97 53.68 12.67
CA THR A 699 -26.98 52.27 13.12
C THR A 699 -27.40 52.20 14.59
N ILE A 700 -28.41 51.38 14.88
CA ILE A 700 -28.91 51.16 16.24
C ILE A 700 -28.60 49.78 16.81
N ALA A 701 -28.20 48.81 15.95
CA ALA A 701 -27.85 47.44 16.35
C ALA A 701 -26.94 46.81 15.33
N LEU A 702 -26.27 45.70 15.71
CA LEU A 702 -25.68 44.72 14.81
C LEU A 702 -26.61 43.52 14.71
N VAL A 703 -26.79 43.01 13.50
CA VAL A 703 -27.52 41.78 13.24
C VAL A 703 -26.52 40.70 12.84
N ASP A 704 -26.51 39.62 13.58
CA ASP A 704 -25.72 38.42 13.23
C ASP A 704 -26.49 37.56 12.24
N GLU A 705 -25.91 37.33 11.08
CA GLU A 705 -26.47 36.47 10.04
C GLU A 705 -25.51 35.27 9.78
N PRO A 706 -25.49 34.25 10.65
CA PRO A 706 -24.53 33.13 10.57
C PRO A 706 -24.59 32.39 9.23
N TYR A 707 -25.79 32.22 8.68
CA TYR A 707 -25.99 31.60 7.37
C TYR A 707 -25.31 32.35 6.22
N ARG A 708 -25.22 33.69 6.33
CA ARG A 708 -24.53 34.56 5.36
C ARG A 708 -23.09 34.86 5.76
N GLN A 709 -22.67 34.40 6.93
CA GLN A 709 -21.34 34.63 7.50
C GLN A 709 -21.02 36.13 7.62
N LEU A 710 -21.99 36.90 8.02
CA LEU A 710 -21.91 38.36 8.11
C LEU A 710 -22.47 38.86 9.43
N GLN A 711 -21.90 39.97 9.91
CA GLN A 711 -22.48 40.81 10.95
C GLN A 711 -22.75 42.18 10.34
N VAL A 712 -24.01 42.50 10.15
CA VAL A 712 -24.40 43.71 9.42
C VAL A 712 -25.01 44.77 10.34
N PRO A 713 -24.68 46.07 10.12
CA PRO A 713 -25.30 47.13 10.87
C PRO A 713 -26.78 47.21 10.53
N PHE A 714 -27.61 47.32 11.56
CA PHE A 714 -29.03 47.61 11.42
C PHE A 714 -29.25 49.13 11.60
N ALA A 715 -29.45 49.78 10.48
CA ALA A 715 -29.69 51.22 10.46
C ALA A 715 -31.19 51.49 10.36
N VAL A 716 -31.65 52.51 11.07
CA VAL A 716 -33.03 53.00 11.02
C VAL A 716 -33.02 54.44 10.50
N ASP A 717 -33.63 54.66 9.37
CA ASP A 717 -33.82 56.01 8.84
C ASP A 717 -34.94 56.70 9.58
N PHE A 718 -34.59 57.50 10.57
CA PHE A 718 -35.52 58.29 11.36
C PHE A 718 -36.17 59.44 10.58
N SER A 719 -35.76 59.70 9.35
CA SER A 719 -36.44 60.66 8.47
C SER A 719 -37.70 60.10 7.83
N LEU A 720 -37.87 58.77 7.85
CA LEU A 720 -39.06 58.10 7.36
C LEU A 720 -40.20 58.12 8.38
N SER A 721 -41.46 58.14 7.90
CA SER A 721 -42.63 58.12 8.79
C SER A 721 -42.71 56.81 9.57
N LEU A 722 -43.23 56.86 10.82
CA LEU A 722 -43.43 55.67 11.67
C LEU A 722 -44.15 54.47 11.01
N ILE A 723 -44.95 54.72 9.96
CA ILE A 723 -45.67 53.69 9.21
C ILE A 723 -44.69 52.79 8.41
N HIS A 724 -43.61 53.35 7.93
CA HIS A 724 -42.59 52.58 7.19
C HIS A 724 -41.66 51.75 8.10
N ILE A 725 -41.58 52.10 9.40
CA ILE A 725 -40.78 51.40 10.39
C ILE A 725 -41.56 50.19 10.98
N SER A 726 -42.90 50.19 10.92
CA SER A 726 -43.75 49.19 11.57
C SER A 726 -44.10 47.97 10.77
N GLU A 727 -43.67 47.82 9.50
CA GLU A 727 -43.79 46.60 8.73
C GLU A 727 -42.43 45.90 8.57
N PRO A 728 -42.00 45.06 9.52
CA PRO A 728 -40.85 44.20 9.28
C PRO A 728 -41.23 43.09 8.30
N THR A 729 -40.77 43.19 7.09
CA THR A 729 -40.96 42.16 6.04
C THR A 729 -40.25 40.86 6.31
N ARG A 730 -39.55 40.72 7.44
CA ARG A 730 -38.97 39.44 7.93
C ARG A 730 -38.88 39.48 9.47
N ARG A 731 -39.31 38.37 10.09
CA ARG A 731 -39.07 38.09 11.50
C ARG A 731 -37.55 37.86 11.70
N TYR A 732 -36.86 38.85 12.21
CA TYR A 732 -35.54 38.66 12.80
C TYR A 732 -35.76 38.44 14.31
N ALA A 733 -35.21 37.32 14.81
CA ALA A 733 -35.12 37.11 16.24
C ALA A 733 -34.11 38.13 16.77
N ILE A 734 -34.57 39.09 17.56
CA ILE A 734 -33.72 39.97 18.35
C ILE A 734 -33.40 39.17 19.60
N SER A 735 -32.17 38.72 19.76
CA SER A 735 -31.65 38.16 21.01
C SER A 735 -30.91 39.24 21.78
#